data_c2135650da31ed4da4333664dafb058e
#
_entry.id   c2135650da31ed4da4333664dafb058e
#
_cell.length_a   1.000
_cell.length_b   1.000
_cell.length_c   1.000
_cell.angle_alpha   90.00
_cell.angle_beta   90.00
_cell.angle_gamma   90.00
#
_symmetry.space_group_name_H-M   'P 1'
#
loop_
_entity.id
_entity.type
_entity.pdbx_description
1 polymer ?
#
loop_
_entity_poly.entity_id
_entity_poly.type
_entity_poly.pdbx_seq_one_letter_code
_entity_poly.pdbx_strand_id
1 'polypeptide(L)'
;MSRIFIACLLLITVNLSAQTPATRANYQAAARFSPKKLEKLIFSTQVDPHWLKKSDRFWYVYETTEGKKWYIVDPAKAEKKVLFDNDKLAAAISRIVKDPFEAKHLGLDSMRFIKDENWIQFEVKSSQDADKKDSAADGSGMVNTNGGGGGRGGRRGGGGVAAGAGGAAKKIYYFEYNLLDGTLNELTGFRKPKHKPTWASISPDSSTIIFGRHFNLYWMDRANYEKALKNEDDSSIVEHALTTDGVEFYSYHGNGVFGGGGETNVDKEKNKDKRKPAQIFWSPDSKHFTLSRQDMRKVKDLWVINSIAEPRPTLETYKYQMPGEKEAPVEQLVVFDVSTKTHTIISTAQFKDQDVAIWSAPAPVKNRDDEYRSNLWLGTATHFYFTRTSRDLKRIDVCEINVGDTVAKPLIQERLNTYVEVRRLGLVNGGKELIEWSERDGWAHFYLYDGTGKLKNQITNGPFHCEDILGIDEKKRILYFSANGKEAGEDPYYLHLYKVNFDGSGLALLNPGDFDHDGRENIMDDEQQFFVDNFSRVNTVPKSILYNSMGKKVMDLETADLSSLFAAGYKFPQPFKVKADDGITDLYGVLYKPYNFDSTKKYAMMEYVYPGPQTEAVGKAFGRSMDHIDRLAQLGMIVMTVGNRGGHPSRSKWYHNYGYGNLRDYGLADKKAAAEQLADRYPFIDINRVGIHGHSGGGFMSTAAMLVYPDFFKVAVSESGNHDNAIYNRWWSEKHHGVKEVVSDKGDTSFLYSIEKNPELAKNLKGRLLLSTGDIDNNVHPGNTIRLADALIKANKRFDLVLLPGQRHAYANMTEYFFWRTADYFSRYLIGDETERPVNIEEMDREQEQVGNKNAGGGRTPDGDDDEDDDGDDE
;
A
#
# COMPACT_ATOMS: atom_id res chain seq x y z
N MET A 1 -14.99 -78.77 43.45
CA MET A 1 -13.78 -78.09 43.08
C MET A 1 -14.20 -76.84 42.29
N SER A 2 -14.33 -75.73 43.00
CA SER A 2 -14.68 -74.41 42.45
C SER A 2 -13.39 -73.68 42.12
N ARG A 3 -13.24 -73.23 40.86
CA ARG A 3 -12.18 -72.27 40.46
C ARG A 3 -12.75 -70.92 40.42
N ILE A 4 -12.32 -70.04 41.32
CA ILE A 4 -12.60 -68.60 41.35
C ILE A 4 -11.60 -67.97 40.40
N PHE A 5 -12.13 -67.26 39.34
CA PHE A 5 -11.32 -66.38 38.51
C PHE A 5 -11.42 -64.95 39.11
N ILE A 6 -10.32 -64.45 39.61
CA ILE A 6 -10.15 -63.05 39.99
C ILE A 6 -9.75 -62.25 38.73
N ALA A 7 -10.64 -61.44 38.25
CA ALA A 7 -10.36 -60.47 37.20
C ALA A 7 -9.80 -59.17 37.84
N CYS A 8 -8.49 -58.90 37.67
CA CYS A 8 -7.89 -57.63 38.02
C CYS A 8 -8.30 -56.59 36.96
N LEU A 9 -9.22 -55.72 37.29
CA LEU A 9 -9.47 -54.50 36.52
C LEU A 9 -8.35 -53.48 36.79
N LEU A 10 -7.43 -53.30 35.86
CA LEU A 10 -6.49 -52.16 35.83
C LEU A 10 -7.29 -50.90 35.44
N LEU A 11 -7.65 -50.09 36.40
CA LEU A 11 -8.13 -48.73 36.20
C LEU A 11 -6.90 -47.87 35.81
N ILE A 12 -6.72 -47.64 34.50
CA ILE A 12 -5.83 -46.58 34.02
C ILE A 12 -6.54 -45.26 34.28
N THR A 13 -6.27 -44.61 35.41
CA THR A 13 -6.63 -43.22 35.61
C THR A 13 -5.78 -42.35 34.70
N VAL A 14 -6.32 -41.99 33.54
CA VAL A 14 -5.78 -40.90 32.74
C VAL A 14 -6.06 -39.61 33.54
N ASN A 15 -5.05 -39.12 34.22
CA ASN A 15 -5.07 -37.79 34.77
C ASN A 15 -5.14 -36.82 33.61
N LEU A 16 -6.35 -36.47 33.13
CA LEU A 16 -6.60 -35.29 32.32
C LEU A 16 -6.33 -34.07 33.22
N SER A 17 -5.08 -33.64 33.28
CA SER A 17 -4.79 -32.31 33.87
C SER A 17 -5.53 -31.28 33.07
N ALA A 18 -6.61 -30.73 33.62
CA ALA A 18 -7.34 -29.64 32.99
C ALA A 18 -6.37 -28.47 32.81
N GLN A 19 -6.21 -28.02 31.56
CA GLN A 19 -5.35 -26.87 31.28
C GLN A 19 -5.84 -25.66 32.08
N THR A 20 -4.92 -24.95 32.72
CA THR A 20 -5.24 -23.76 33.50
C THR A 20 -5.35 -22.53 32.56
N PRO A 21 -6.36 -21.67 32.78
CA PRO A 21 -6.46 -20.44 31.98
C PRO A 21 -5.22 -19.55 32.13
N ALA A 22 -4.73 -19.04 31.01
CA ALA A 22 -3.78 -17.94 31.03
C ALA A 22 -4.55 -16.64 31.30
N THR A 23 -4.32 -16.01 32.46
CA THR A 23 -5.06 -14.81 32.92
C THR A 23 -4.15 -13.65 33.29
N ARG A 24 -2.90 -13.67 32.87
CA ARG A 24 -1.94 -12.59 33.11
C ARG A 24 -1.39 -12.08 31.79
N ALA A 25 -1.47 -10.76 31.60
CA ALA A 25 -0.95 -10.09 30.44
C ALA A 25 0.56 -9.75 30.60
N ASN A 26 1.30 -9.90 29.52
CA ASN A 26 2.75 -9.65 29.49
C ASN A 26 3.08 -8.41 28.65
N TYR A 27 2.91 -7.23 29.24
CA TYR A 27 3.18 -5.96 28.58
C TYR A 27 4.65 -5.77 28.14
N GLN A 28 5.59 -6.29 28.96
CA GLN A 28 7.01 -6.19 28.61
C GLN A 28 7.35 -6.97 27.34
N ALA A 29 6.72 -8.11 27.13
CA ALA A 29 6.90 -8.89 25.92
C ALA A 29 6.33 -8.12 24.70
N ALA A 30 5.14 -7.52 24.81
CA ALA A 30 4.56 -6.69 23.76
C ALA A 30 5.40 -5.44 23.47
N ALA A 31 5.91 -4.74 24.50
CA ALA A 31 6.77 -3.57 24.35
C ALA A 31 8.12 -3.89 23.69
N ARG A 32 8.61 -5.13 23.77
CA ARG A 32 9.90 -5.55 23.15
C ARG A 32 9.87 -5.44 21.63
N PHE A 33 8.71 -5.60 21.01
CA PHE A 33 8.52 -5.64 19.56
C PHE A 33 7.76 -4.43 19.03
N SER A 34 7.88 -3.27 19.72
CA SER A 34 7.37 -2.00 19.18
C SER A 34 8.08 -1.62 17.87
N PRO A 35 7.43 -0.86 16.95
CA PRO A 35 7.99 -0.54 15.64
C PRO A 35 9.43 -0.04 15.68
N LYS A 36 9.72 0.95 16.53
CA LYS A 36 11.08 1.52 16.69
C LYS A 36 12.12 0.53 17.21
N LYS A 37 11.70 -0.51 17.95
CA LYS A 37 12.62 -1.57 18.41
C LYS A 37 12.84 -2.60 17.30
N LEU A 38 11.80 -2.91 16.53
CA LEU A 38 11.89 -3.82 15.38
C LEU A 38 12.85 -3.33 14.32
N GLU A 39 12.91 -2.02 14.03
CA GLU A 39 13.88 -1.41 13.12
C GLU A 39 15.34 -1.76 13.44
N LYS A 40 15.65 -2.05 14.69
CA LYS A 40 16.99 -2.45 15.13
C LYS A 40 17.21 -3.96 15.12
N LEU A 41 16.15 -4.73 15.00
CA LEU A 41 16.17 -6.19 15.05
C LEU A 41 16.03 -6.82 13.66
N ILE A 42 15.40 -6.10 12.69
CA ILE A 42 15.15 -6.58 11.34
C ILE A 42 15.88 -5.66 10.36
N PHE A 43 16.81 -6.22 9.60
CA PHE A 43 17.60 -5.54 8.59
C PHE A 43 16.99 -5.74 7.19
N SER A 44 17.81 -5.79 6.14
CA SER A 44 17.33 -6.05 4.78
C SER A 44 16.75 -7.46 4.66
N THR A 45 15.55 -7.56 4.11
CA THR A 45 14.84 -8.82 3.89
C THR A 45 14.69 -9.19 2.42
N GLN A 46 15.04 -8.26 1.52
CA GLN A 46 14.92 -8.43 0.07
C GLN A 46 16.04 -7.67 -0.65
N VAL A 47 16.36 -8.09 -1.84
CA VAL A 47 17.24 -7.36 -2.76
C VAL A 47 16.39 -6.49 -3.66
N ASP A 48 16.68 -5.19 -3.66
CA ASP A 48 16.08 -4.22 -4.57
C ASP A 48 17.07 -3.86 -5.67
N PRO A 49 16.94 -4.41 -6.91
CA PRO A 49 17.92 -4.24 -7.95
C PRO A 49 17.83 -2.85 -8.60
N HIS A 50 18.97 -2.16 -8.67
CA HIS A 50 19.13 -0.93 -9.41
C HIS A 50 19.86 -1.23 -10.72
N TRP A 51 19.11 -1.51 -11.79
CA TRP A 51 19.66 -1.85 -13.09
C TRP A 51 20.42 -0.68 -13.71
N LEU A 52 21.63 -0.93 -14.19
CA LEU A 52 22.48 0.09 -14.79
C LEU A 52 22.02 0.44 -16.22
N LYS A 53 22.27 1.68 -16.66
CA LYS A 53 21.77 2.20 -17.94
C LYS A 53 22.43 1.59 -19.17
N LYS A 54 23.73 1.30 -19.08
CA LYS A 54 24.56 0.89 -20.24
C LYS A 54 24.88 -0.59 -20.28
N SER A 55 24.57 -1.32 -19.23
CA SER A 55 24.86 -2.74 -19.10
C SER A 55 23.71 -3.49 -18.42
N ASP A 56 23.73 -4.81 -18.46
CA ASP A 56 22.77 -5.68 -17.78
C ASP A 56 23.17 -5.94 -16.32
N ARG A 57 24.11 -5.16 -15.81
CA ARG A 57 24.49 -5.19 -14.41
C ARG A 57 23.49 -4.43 -13.56
N PHE A 58 23.40 -4.79 -12.29
CA PHE A 58 22.67 -4.02 -11.29
C PHE A 58 23.47 -3.91 -10.00
N TRP A 59 23.16 -2.92 -9.19
CA TRP A 59 23.68 -2.78 -7.85
C TRP A 59 22.54 -2.78 -6.83
N TYR A 60 22.87 -3.06 -5.58
CA TYR A 60 21.93 -2.98 -4.46
C TYR A 60 22.69 -2.75 -3.16
N VAL A 61 21.93 -2.31 -2.13
CA VAL A 61 22.42 -2.20 -0.74
C VAL A 61 21.81 -3.32 0.07
N TYR A 62 22.61 -3.98 0.88
CA TYR A 62 22.10 -4.98 1.81
C TYR A 62 22.67 -4.76 3.21
N GLU A 63 21.80 -4.73 4.21
CA GLU A 63 22.18 -4.51 5.61
C GLU A 63 21.95 -5.77 6.43
N THR A 64 22.89 -6.05 7.30
CA THR A 64 22.87 -7.15 8.27
C THR A 64 23.32 -6.65 9.63
N THR A 65 23.44 -7.53 10.62
CA THR A 65 24.07 -7.20 11.92
C THR A 65 25.52 -6.70 11.79
N GLU A 66 26.19 -6.99 10.67
CA GLU A 66 27.53 -6.46 10.36
C GLU A 66 27.52 -5.04 9.77
N GLY A 67 26.34 -4.50 9.42
CA GLY A 67 26.14 -3.20 8.79
C GLY A 67 25.78 -3.29 7.32
N LYS A 68 25.78 -2.15 6.65
CA LYS A 68 25.43 -2.00 5.23
C LYS A 68 26.60 -2.35 4.33
N LYS A 69 26.31 -3.10 3.25
CA LYS A 69 27.27 -3.36 2.17
C LYS A 69 26.61 -3.06 0.82
N TRP A 70 27.37 -2.51 -0.10
CA TRP A 70 26.94 -2.20 -1.46
C TRP A 70 27.53 -3.26 -2.40
N TYR A 71 26.68 -3.83 -3.23
CA TYR A 71 27.06 -4.90 -4.16
C TYR A 71 26.81 -4.48 -5.60
N ILE A 72 27.64 -4.97 -6.50
CA ILE A 72 27.39 -4.96 -7.94
C ILE A 72 27.34 -6.40 -8.43
N VAL A 73 26.37 -6.69 -9.28
CA VAL A 73 26.14 -8.01 -9.88
C VAL A 73 26.27 -7.91 -11.40
N ASP A 74 27.03 -8.83 -11.97
CA ASP A 74 27.10 -9.08 -13.41
C ASP A 74 26.37 -10.39 -13.71
N PRO A 75 25.11 -10.35 -14.15
CA PRO A 75 24.32 -11.57 -14.38
C PRO A 75 24.91 -12.48 -15.45
N ALA A 76 25.49 -11.91 -16.50
CA ALA A 76 26.06 -12.68 -17.60
C ALA A 76 27.29 -13.52 -17.19
N LYS A 77 28.02 -13.05 -16.18
CA LYS A 77 29.19 -13.76 -15.63
C LYS A 77 28.87 -14.56 -14.37
N ALA A 78 27.64 -14.46 -13.85
CA ALA A 78 27.26 -14.97 -12.53
C ALA A 78 28.23 -14.48 -11.44
N GLU A 79 28.55 -13.20 -11.43
CA GLU A 79 29.54 -12.59 -10.53
C GLU A 79 28.88 -11.54 -9.65
N LYS A 80 29.09 -11.67 -8.32
CA LYS A 80 28.69 -10.69 -7.30
C LYS A 80 29.93 -10.17 -6.58
N LYS A 81 30.09 -8.86 -6.50
CA LYS A 81 31.22 -8.22 -5.83
C LYS A 81 30.74 -7.13 -4.88
N VAL A 82 31.46 -6.94 -3.78
CA VAL A 82 31.32 -5.72 -2.98
C VAL A 82 31.79 -4.54 -3.84
N LEU A 83 31.00 -3.47 -3.88
CA LEU A 83 31.25 -2.33 -4.76
C LEU A 83 32.50 -1.55 -4.35
N PHE A 84 32.77 -1.45 -3.05
CA PHE A 84 33.94 -0.80 -2.44
C PHE A 84 34.18 -1.34 -1.02
N ASP A 85 35.38 -1.09 -0.51
CA ASP A 85 35.77 -1.41 0.87
C ASP A 85 35.25 -0.29 1.82
N ASN A 86 34.27 -0.64 2.65
CA ASN A 86 33.63 0.33 3.56
C ASN A 86 34.62 0.97 4.54
N ASP A 87 35.59 0.20 5.07
CA ASP A 87 36.56 0.69 6.04
C ASP A 87 37.48 1.75 5.40
N LYS A 88 37.97 1.47 4.20
CA LYS A 88 38.80 2.42 3.44
C LYS A 88 38.02 3.65 3.04
N LEU A 89 36.79 3.48 2.57
CA LEU A 89 35.94 4.60 2.14
C LEU A 89 35.56 5.48 3.34
N ALA A 90 35.11 4.91 4.46
CA ALA A 90 34.79 5.63 5.67
C ALA A 90 36.00 6.40 6.23
N ALA A 91 37.18 5.77 6.27
CA ALA A 91 38.42 6.42 6.69
C ALA A 91 38.83 7.57 5.75
N ALA A 92 38.67 7.41 4.42
CA ALA A 92 38.93 8.46 3.45
C ALA A 92 37.98 9.64 3.60
N ILE A 93 36.69 9.39 3.72
CA ILE A 93 35.67 10.41 3.98
C ILE A 93 35.96 11.14 5.29
N SER A 94 36.20 10.41 6.38
CA SER A 94 36.50 11.01 7.69
C SER A 94 37.71 11.95 7.67
N ARG A 95 38.75 11.60 6.90
CA ARG A 95 39.95 12.42 6.73
C ARG A 95 39.64 13.73 6.00
N ILE A 96 38.78 13.70 4.99
CA ILE A 96 38.41 14.87 4.18
C ILE A 96 37.46 15.78 5.00
N VAL A 97 36.37 15.19 5.51
CA VAL A 97 35.27 15.90 6.18
C VAL A 97 35.68 16.40 7.57
N LYS A 98 36.72 15.81 8.18
CA LYS A 98 37.15 16.07 9.56
C LYS A 98 36.06 15.73 10.61
N ASP A 99 35.29 14.71 10.31
CA ASP A 99 34.21 14.15 11.12
C ASP A 99 34.30 12.61 11.07
N PRO A 100 34.12 11.87 12.18
CA PRO A 100 34.24 10.42 12.17
C PRO A 100 33.08 9.77 11.48
N PHE A 101 33.38 8.87 10.51
CA PHE A 101 32.43 7.98 9.86
C PHE A 101 32.78 6.54 10.17
N GLU A 102 31.82 5.78 10.65
CA GLU A 102 31.99 4.36 10.93
C GLU A 102 31.61 3.52 9.71
N ALA A 103 32.47 2.57 9.34
CA ALA A 103 32.23 1.69 8.18
C ALA A 103 30.92 0.91 8.28
N LYS A 104 30.56 0.46 9.49
CA LYS A 104 29.34 -0.29 9.77
C LYS A 104 28.06 0.51 9.53
N HIS A 105 28.10 1.80 9.84
CA HIS A 105 26.98 2.73 9.76
C HIS A 105 27.17 3.79 8.66
N LEU A 106 28.01 3.48 7.67
CA LEU A 106 28.27 4.37 6.56
C LEU A 106 26.96 4.65 5.80
N GLY A 107 26.54 5.91 5.80
CA GLY A 107 25.36 6.39 5.07
C GLY A 107 25.81 7.07 3.77
N LEU A 108 25.60 6.42 2.64
CA LEU A 108 25.78 7.02 1.32
C LEU A 108 24.40 7.30 0.74
N ASP A 109 24.04 8.57 0.70
CA ASP A 109 22.75 8.98 0.16
C ASP A 109 22.87 9.33 -1.34
N SER A 110 21.80 9.18 -2.11
CA SER A 110 21.71 9.59 -3.52
C SER A 110 22.82 9.04 -4.42
N MET A 111 23.24 7.80 -4.17
CA MET A 111 24.28 7.16 -4.98
C MET A 111 23.81 6.93 -6.41
N ARG A 112 24.65 7.29 -7.38
CA ARG A 112 24.41 7.05 -8.81
C ARG A 112 25.71 6.72 -9.55
N PHE A 113 25.60 5.91 -10.58
CA PHE A 113 26.71 5.59 -11.46
C PHE A 113 26.93 6.70 -12.51
N ILE A 114 28.19 7.06 -12.74
CA ILE A 114 28.61 8.09 -13.69
C ILE A 114 29.83 7.60 -14.48
N LYS A 115 30.28 8.38 -15.50
CA LYS A 115 31.51 8.13 -16.27
C LYS A 115 31.65 6.68 -16.75
N ASP A 116 30.73 6.25 -17.60
CA ASP A 116 30.64 4.90 -18.14
C ASP A 116 30.58 3.77 -17.09
N GLU A 117 29.87 4.04 -16.02
CA GLU A 117 29.63 3.10 -14.92
C GLU A 117 30.91 2.66 -14.17
N ASN A 118 32.01 3.43 -14.30
CA ASN A 118 33.25 3.20 -13.58
C ASN A 118 33.42 4.10 -12.34
N TRP A 119 32.55 5.07 -12.16
CA TRP A 119 32.54 5.96 -11.02
C TRP A 119 31.16 5.99 -10.38
N ILE A 120 31.11 6.24 -9.08
CA ILE A 120 29.88 6.57 -8.36
C ILE A 120 29.96 7.99 -7.83
N GLN A 121 28.81 8.69 -7.81
CA GLN A 121 28.62 9.96 -7.15
C GLN A 121 27.64 9.75 -6.00
N PHE A 122 27.92 10.31 -4.82
CA PHE A 122 27.08 10.18 -3.65
C PHE A 122 27.25 11.37 -2.69
N GLU A 123 26.34 11.46 -1.73
CA GLU A 123 26.42 12.44 -0.63
C GLU A 123 26.54 11.75 0.71
N VAL A 124 27.17 12.44 1.68
CA VAL A 124 27.22 12.02 3.07
C VAL A 124 26.85 13.18 3.98
N LYS A 125 26.10 12.88 5.04
CA LYS A 125 25.72 13.83 6.09
C LYS A 125 26.75 13.77 7.22
N SER A 126 27.33 14.90 7.56
CA SER A 126 28.21 15.05 8.71
C SER A 126 27.43 15.21 10.00
N SER A 127 28.07 14.90 11.15
CA SER A 127 27.54 15.25 12.47
C SER A 127 27.57 16.75 12.74
N GLN A 128 28.38 17.50 11.98
CA GLN A 128 28.58 18.95 12.13
C GLN A 128 27.36 19.72 11.64
N ASP A 129 27.07 20.83 12.34
CA ASP A 129 25.99 21.73 11.92
C ASP A 129 26.40 22.53 10.67
N ALA A 130 25.47 22.74 9.77
CA ALA A 130 25.67 23.56 8.59
C ALA A 130 25.89 25.03 8.98
N ASP A 131 26.83 25.72 8.30
CA ASP A 131 27.02 27.15 8.48
C ASP A 131 25.74 27.91 8.13
N LYS A 132 25.43 28.99 8.86
CA LYS A 132 24.21 29.80 8.60
C LYS A 132 24.08 30.32 7.16
N LYS A 133 25.20 30.41 6.43
CA LYS A 133 25.18 30.74 4.98
C LYS A 133 24.78 29.56 4.08
N ASP A 134 25.11 28.35 4.49
CA ASP A 134 24.76 27.13 3.75
C ASP A 134 23.31 26.71 3.99
N SER A 135 22.79 26.96 5.21
CA SER A 135 21.38 26.69 5.54
C SER A 135 20.39 27.59 4.79
N ALA A 136 20.80 28.82 4.44
CA ALA A 136 19.98 29.73 3.62
C ALA A 136 19.98 29.37 2.12
N ALA A 137 21.01 28.63 1.66
CA ALA A 137 21.12 28.19 0.27
C ALA A 137 20.40 26.86 -0.02
N ASP A 138 20.13 26.06 1.02
CA ASP A 138 19.55 24.71 0.86
C ASP A 138 18.01 24.71 0.88
N GLY A 139 17.36 25.87 1.02
CA GLY A 139 15.90 26.00 0.87
C GLY A 139 15.05 25.04 1.72
N SER A 140 15.64 24.40 2.74
CA SER A 140 14.92 23.65 3.76
C SER A 140 14.32 24.61 4.77
N GLY A 141 13.61 25.64 4.28
CA GLY A 141 12.69 26.44 5.08
C GLY A 141 11.61 25.52 5.61
N MET A 142 11.45 25.50 6.91
CA MET A 142 10.46 24.74 7.65
C MET A 142 9.13 24.64 6.89
N VAL A 143 8.88 23.52 6.24
CA VAL A 143 7.51 23.15 5.90
C VAL A 143 6.98 22.43 7.12
N ASN A 144 6.23 23.17 7.90
CA ASN A 144 5.42 22.64 8.98
C ASN A 144 4.28 21.84 8.33
N THR A 145 4.51 20.57 8.06
CA THR A 145 3.48 19.66 7.56
C THR A 145 2.78 19.02 8.75
N ASN A 146 1.94 19.80 9.41
CA ASN A 146 0.76 19.28 10.07
C ASN A 146 -0.36 19.29 9.03
N GLY A 147 -0.57 18.17 8.39
CA GLY A 147 -1.64 18.02 7.40
C GLY A 147 -1.47 16.69 6.71
N GLY A 148 -2.15 15.67 7.22
CA GLY A 148 -2.33 14.43 6.51
C GLY A 148 -3.00 14.70 5.17
N GLY A 149 -2.57 14.05 4.16
CA GLY A 149 -3.15 14.00 2.85
C GLY A 149 -2.53 12.81 2.14
N GLY A 150 -3.25 11.74 2.09
CA GLY A 150 -2.94 10.61 1.26
C GLY A 150 -2.78 11.04 -0.19
N GLY A 151 -1.80 10.56 -0.86
CA GLY A 151 -1.55 10.78 -2.27
C GLY A 151 -0.65 9.67 -2.78
N ARG A 152 -1.26 8.87 -3.59
CA ARG A 152 -0.75 7.74 -4.35
C ARG A 152 0.64 7.91 -4.95
N GLY A 153 1.28 6.80 -5.02
CA GLY A 153 2.04 6.45 -6.21
C GLY A 153 3.52 6.66 -6.13
N GLY A 154 4.22 5.59 -6.19
CA GLY A 154 5.62 5.57 -6.56
C GLY A 154 6.56 5.49 -5.37
N ARG A 155 6.87 4.30 -4.97
CA ARG A 155 8.08 3.96 -4.22
C ARG A 155 9.27 4.78 -4.66
N ARG A 156 9.67 5.77 -3.88
CA ARG A 156 11.05 6.18 -3.77
C ARG A 156 11.35 6.47 -2.32
N GLY A 157 12.22 5.69 -1.77
CA GLY A 157 12.82 5.92 -0.48
C GLY A 157 13.37 7.34 -0.40
N GLY A 158 12.83 8.11 0.49
CA GLY A 158 13.21 9.46 0.81
C GLY A 158 12.41 9.88 2.02
N GLY A 159 12.75 9.31 3.20
CA GLY A 159 12.09 9.59 4.47
C GLY A 159 12.19 11.07 4.79
N GLY A 160 11.07 11.76 4.70
CA GLY A 160 10.86 13.02 5.38
C GLY A 160 10.57 12.74 6.84
N VAL A 161 11.60 12.75 7.68
CA VAL A 161 11.42 12.72 9.13
C VAL A 161 10.63 13.96 9.52
N ALA A 162 9.52 13.78 10.23
CA ALA A 162 8.89 14.87 10.96
C ALA A 162 9.96 15.50 11.84
N ALA A 163 10.33 16.76 11.56
CA ALA A 163 11.29 17.50 12.35
C ALA A 163 10.70 17.71 13.74
N GLY A 164 11.16 16.91 14.68
CA GLY A 164 11.13 17.27 16.09
C GLY A 164 11.86 18.59 16.28
N ALA A 165 11.36 19.43 17.14
CA ALA A 165 11.77 20.79 17.38
C ALA A 165 13.29 21.01 17.31
N GLY A 166 13.76 21.86 16.36
CA GLY A 166 14.91 22.74 16.61
C GLY A 166 16.31 22.18 16.45
N GLY A 167 16.55 21.10 15.64
CA GLY A 167 17.93 20.70 15.29
C GLY A 167 18.49 21.57 14.15
N ALA A 168 19.71 22.08 14.29
CA ALA A 168 20.40 22.78 13.22
C ALA A 168 20.59 21.84 12.00
N ALA A 169 20.45 22.39 10.78
CA ALA A 169 20.70 21.63 9.55
C ALA A 169 22.13 21.07 9.56
N LYS A 170 22.29 19.82 9.15
CA LYS A 170 23.61 19.15 9.10
C LYS A 170 24.31 19.42 7.78
N LYS A 171 25.64 19.52 7.84
CA LYS A 171 26.49 19.75 6.68
C LYS A 171 26.53 18.51 5.80
N ILE A 172 26.31 18.72 4.48
CA ILE A 172 26.32 17.67 3.45
C ILE A 172 27.55 17.83 2.59
N TYR A 173 28.25 16.74 2.34
CA TYR A 173 29.42 16.67 1.46
C TYR A 173 29.10 15.77 0.27
N TYR A 174 29.63 16.14 -0.89
CA TYR A 174 29.44 15.43 -2.15
C TYR A 174 30.75 14.84 -2.64
N PHE A 175 30.70 13.60 -3.10
CA PHE A 175 31.89 12.87 -3.53
C PHE A 175 31.68 12.17 -4.86
N GLU A 176 32.81 11.99 -5.59
CA GLU A 176 32.95 11.01 -6.66
C GLU A 176 34.00 9.96 -6.24
N TYR A 177 33.68 8.70 -6.46
CA TYR A 177 34.59 7.59 -6.15
C TYR A 177 34.80 6.72 -7.40
N ASN A 178 36.09 6.48 -7.72
CA ASN A 178 36.49 5.62 -8.83
C ASN A 178 36.48 4.15 -8.37
N LEU A 179 35.66 3.34 -9.00
CA LEU A 179 35.53 1.91 -8.69
C LEU A 179 36.72 1.06 -9.15
N LEU A 180 37.59 1.58 -10.02
CA LEU A 180 38.73 0.83 -10.56
C LEU A 180 39.98 0.95 -9.68
N ASP A 181 40.24 2.14 -9.16
CA ASP A 181 41.47 2.43 -8.41
C ASP A 181 41.24 2.94 -6.96
N GLY A 182 39.98 3.18 -6.59
CA GLY A 182 39.62 3.64 -5.24
C GLY A 182 39.88 5.13 -4.99
N THR A 183 40.09 5.94 -6.04
CA THR A 183 40.29 7.38 -5.90
C THR A 183 38.99 8.06 -5.43
N LEU A 184 39.04 8.79 -4.31
CA LEU A 184 37.93 9.58 -3.77
C LEU A 184 38.20 11.07 -3.97
N ASN A 185 37.29 11.77 -4.64
CA ASN A 185 37.35 13.21 -4.86
C ASN A 185 36.16 13.89 -4.19
N GLU A 186 36.44 14.88 -3.33
CA GLU A 186 35.41 15.78 -2.85
C GLU A 186 34.99 16.75 -3.96
N LEU A 187 33.72 16.92 -4.17
CA LEU A 187 33.15 17.88 -5.09
C LEU A 187 32.92 19.22 -4.38
N THR A 188 34.00 19.93 -4.09
CA THR A 188 33.93 21.25 -3.43
C THR A 188 33.13 22.24 -4.28
N GLY A 189 32.11 22.86 -3.67
CA GLY A 189 31.24 23.79 -4.39
C GLY A 189 30.17 23.15 -5.28
N PHE A 190 30.13 21.80 -5.36
CA PHE A 190 29.04 21.11 -5.99
C PHE A 190 27.76 21.36 -5.21
N ARG A 191 26.71 21.69 -5.93
CA ARG A 191 25.35 21.73 -5.38
C ARG A 191 24.55 20.68 -6.11
N LYS A 192 24.04 19.74 -5.35
CA LYS A 192 23.09 18.77 -5.89
C LYS A 192 21.94 19.54 -6.53
N PRO A 193 21.56 19.20 -7.77
CA PRO A 193 20.33 19.73 -8.32
C PRO A 193 19.19 19.46 -7.32
N LYS A 194 18.41 20.50 -7.00
CA LYS A 194 17.28 20.30 -6.12
C LYS A 194 16.39 19.22 -6.72
N HIS A 195 15.89 18.33 -5.88
CA HIS A 195 14.90 17.34 -6.32
C HIS A 195 13.79 18.04 -7.09
N LYS A 196 13.30 17.37 -8.13
CA LYS A 196 12.13 17.85 -8.88
C LYS A 196 11.04 18.20 -7.88
N PRO A 197 10.59 19.47 -7.83
CA PRO A 197 9.46 19.84 -7.00
C PRO A 197 8.23 19.01 -7.38
N THR A 198 7.44 18.63 -6.42
CA THR A 198 6.23 17.81 -6.64
C THR A 198 5.25 18.46 -7.62
N TRP A 199 5.22 19.79 -7.66
CA TRP A 199 4.38 20.54 -8.57
C TRP A 199 4.81 20.48 -10.06
N ALA A 200 6.07 20.14 -10.38
CA ALA A 200 6.58 20.23 -11.73
C ALA A 200 6.28 18.95 -12.54
N SER A 201 5.54 19.08 -13.63
CA SER A 201 5.44 18.07 -14.68
C SER A 201 6.32 18.45 -15.85
N ILE A 202 7.40 17.71 -16.09
CA ILE A 202 8.45 18.02 -17.05
C ILE A 202 8.23 17.21 -18.32
N SER A 203 8.29 17.87 -19.50
CA SER A 203 8.24 17.18 -20.79
C SER A 203 9.43 16.22 -20.99
N PRO A 204 9.30 15.14 -21.78
CA PRO A 204 10.40 14.19 -22.04
C PRO A 204 11.70 14.83 -22.54
N ASP A 205 11.59 15.86 -23.38
CA ASP A 205 12.74 16.65 -23.88
C ASP A 205 13.24 17.69 -22.87
N SER A 206 12.60 17.79 -21.71
CA SER A 206 12.91 18.73 -20.63
C SER A 206 12.78 20.22 -20.99
N SER A 207 12.16 20.56 -22.10
CA SER A 207 12.02 21.95 -22.58
C SER A 207 10.86 22.70 -21.90
N THR A 208 9.78 22.00 -21.56
CA THR A 208 8.54 22.57 -21.07
C THR A 208 8.16 21.97 -19.71
N ILE A 209 7.82 22.84 -18.77
CA ILE A 209 7.38 22.44 -17.42
C ILE A 209 5.96 22.96 -17.20
N ILE A 210 5.04 22.04 -16.88
CA ILE A 210 3.63 22.34 -16.59
C ILE A 210 3.37 22.20 -15.11
N PHE A 211 2.51 23.05 -14.57
CA PHE A 211 2.07 23.03 -13.18
C PHE A 211 0.71 23.69 -13.01
N GLY A 212 0.03 23.43 -11.90
CA GLY A 212 -1.22 24.06 -11.52
C GLY A 212 -1.01 25.33 -10.70
N ARG A 213 -1.86 26.33 -10.88
CA ARG A 213 -1.98 27.52 -10.03
C ARG A 213 -3.35 28.17 -10.23
N HIS A 214 -4.00 28.66 -9.17
CA HIS A 214 -5.30 29.32 -9.26
C HIS A 214 -6.33 28.55 -10.11
N PHE A 215 -6.40 27.22 -9.90
CA PHE A 215 -7.28 26.27 -10.63
C PHE A 215 -6.95 26.05 -12.12
N ASN A 216 -5.94 26.74 -12.65
CA ASN A 216 -5.53 26.69 -14.04
C ASN A 216 -4.15 26.02 -14.22
N LEU A 217 -3.83 25.64 -15.46
CA LEU A 217 -2.48 25.23 -15.84
C LEU A 217 -1.64 26.44 -16.24
N TYR A 218 -0.41 26.39 -15.84
CA TYR A 218 0.66 27.28 -16.22
C TYR A 218 1.83 26.50 -16.79
N TRP A 219 2.64 27.16 -17.58
CA TRP A 219 3.88 26.59 -18.06
C TRP A 219 5.05 27.58 -17.93
N MET A 220 6.26 27.03 -17.85
CA MET A 220 7.50 27.76 -17.94
C MET A 220 8.52 26.97 -18.77
N ASP A 221 9.51 27.66 -19.32
CA ASP A 221 10.63 27.05 -20.00
C ASP A 221 11.68 26.51 -18.99
N ARG A 222 12.68 25.80 -19.54
CA ARG A 222 13.76 25.23 -18.74
C ARG A 222 14.53 26.29 -17.96
N ALA A 223 14.81 27.44 -18.56
CA ALA A 223 15.58 28.51 -17.92
C ALA A 223 14.86 29.09 -16.69
N ASN A 224 13.56 29.33 -16.79
CA ASN A 224 12.74 29.76 -15.65
C ASN A 224 12.58 28.66 -14.59
N TYR A 225 12.49 27.40 -15.01
CA TYR A 225 12.47 26.29 -14.09
C TYR A 225 13.76 26.17 -13.28
N GLU A 226 14.92 26.38 -13.88
CA GLU A 226 16.20 26.42 -13.17
C GLU A 226 16.32 27.54 -12.16
N LYS A 227 15.67 28.70 -12.41
CA LYS A 227 15.51 29.75 -11.40
C LYS A 227 14.60 29.25 -10.24
N ALA A 228 13.46 28.66 -10.56
CA ALA A 228 12.53 28.12 -9.56
C ALA A 228 13.18 27.04 -8.68
N LEU A 229 14.04 26.20 -9.26
CA LEU A 229 14.84 25.24 -8.48
C LEU A 229 15.78 25.92 -7.48
N LYS A 230 16.29 27.10 -7.76
CA LYS A 230 17.16 27.86 -6.86
C LYS A 230 16.33 28.59 -5.80
N ASN A 231 15.28 29.27 -6.22
CA ASN A 231 14.36 29.99 -5.34
C ASN A 231 12.97 29.99 -6.00
N GLU A 232 12.00 29.31 -5.39
CA GLU A 232 10.64 29.23 -5.93
C GLU A 232 9.91 30.58 -6.00
N ASP A 233 10.31 31.54 -5.14
CA ASP A 233 9.71 32.88 -5.03
C ASP A 233 10.52 33.94 -5.77
N ASP A 234 11.48 33.56 -6.64
CA ASP A 234 12.25 34.53 -7.45
C ASP A 234 11.32 35.28 -8.40
N SER A 235 11.21 36.59 -8.19
CA SER A 235 10.34 37.50 -8.96
C SER A 235 10.72 37.63 -10.45
N SER A 236 11.91 37.14 -10.84
CA SER A 236 12.35 37.11 -12.25
C SER A 236 11.88 35.86 -13.01
N ILE A 237 11.15 34.94 -12.35
CA ILE A 237 10.58 33.77 -13.00
C ILE A 237 9.41 34.22 -13.87
N VAL A 238 9.44 33.84 -15.14
CA VAL A 238 8.33 34.09 -16.08
C VAL A 238 7.48 32.83 -16.18
N GLU A 239 6.20 32.99 -15.84
CA GLU A 239 5.17 31.96 -15.95
C GLU A 239 4.10 32.39 -16.93
N HIS A 240 3.61 31.47 -17.73
CA HIS A 240 2.56 31.73 -18.72
C HIS A 240 1.32 30.92 -18.43
N ALA A 241 0.17 31.54 -18.37
CA ALA A 241 -1.10 30.84 -18.25
C ALA A 241 -1.37 30.02 -19.53
N LEU A 242 -1.66 28.73 -19.37
CA LEU A 242 -2.04 27.81 -20.44
C LEU A 242 -3.57 27.69 -20.54
N THR A 243 -4.27 27.83 -19.41
CA THR A 243 -5.72 27.86 -19.32
C THR A 243 -6.19 29.05 -18.48
N THR A 244 -7.46 29.49 -18.65
CA THR A 244 -8.01 30.63 -17.93
C THR A 244 -9.45 30.42 -17.42
N ASP A 245 -10.02 29.24 -17.69
CA ASP A 245 -11.40 28.87 -17.35
C ASP A 245 -11.53 27.98 -16.11
N GLY A 246 -10.41 27.66 -15.44
CA GLY A 246 -10.39 26.92 -14.21
C GLY A 246 -11.00 27.70 -13.05
N VAL A 247 -11.87 27.05 -12.29
CA VAL A 247 -12.50 27.60 -11.08
C VAL A 247 -12.47 26.57 -9.96
N GLU A 248 -12.81 26.98 -8.75
CA GLU A 248 -12.88 26.08 -7.61
C GLU A 248 -13.81 24.90 -7.89
N PHE A 249 -13.39 23.69 -7.54
CA PHE A 249 -14.06 22.41 -7.82
C PHE A 249 -14.22 22.08 -9.31
N TYR A 250 -13.56 22.80 -10.20
CA TYR A 250 -13.44 22.51 -11.61
C TYR A 250 -12.05 22.96 -12.09
N SER A 251 -11.06 22.36 -11.49
CA SER A 251 -9.64 22.68 -11.65
C SER A 251 -8.96 21.79 -12.67
N TYR A 252 -7.92 22.30 -13.33
CA TYR A 252 -7.04 21.49 -14.20
C TYR A 252 -5.93 20.74 -13.44
N HIS A 253 -5.64 21.13 -12.22
CA HIS A 253 -4.60 20.46 -11.41
C HIS A 253 -5.18 19.46 -10.40
N GLY A 254 -6.42 19.05 -10.60
CA GLY A 254 -7.14 18.14 -9.71
C GLY A 254 -7.76 18.86 -8.50
N ASN A 255 -8.78 18.24 -7.95
CA ASN A 255 -9.48 18.75 -6.76
C ASN A 255 -9.06 18.03 -5.48
N GLY A 256 -8.08 17.12 -5.60
CA GLY A 256 -7.54 16.35 -4.48
C GLY A 256 -8.53 15.34 -3.89
N VAL A 257 -9.42 14.76 -4.69
CA VAL A 257 -10.46 13.86 -4.17
C VAL A 257 -10.51 12.54 -4.91
N PHE A 258 -9.78 11.57 -4.40
CA PHE A 258 -10.15 10.17 -4.48
C PHE A 258 -10.19 9.64 -3.05
N GLY A 259 -11.22 8.90 -2.67
CA GLY A 259 -11.27 8.17 -1.42
C GLY A 259 -11.46 8.97 -0.13
N GLY A 260 -11.89 10.22 -0.13
CA GLY A 260 -12.24 10.95 1.09
C GLY A 260 -11.17 11.87 1.68
N GLY A 261 -9.99 12.02 1.02
CA GLY A 261 -8.88 12.86 1.50
C GLY A 261 -8.69 14.19 0.79
N GLY A 262 -9.74 14.80 0.22
CA GLY A 262 -9.62 16.06 -0.53
C GLY A 262 -9.04 17.22 0.28
N GLU A 263 -8.37 18.17 -0.41
CA GLU A 263 -7.86 19.38 0.19
C GLU A 263 -9.02 20.17 0.85
N THR A 264 -8.91 20.39 2.15
CA THR A 264 -9.92 21.12 2.92
C THR A 264 -9.92 22.60 2.56
N ASN A 265 -10.98 23.35 2.95
CA ASN A 265 -11.02 24.80 2.81
C ASN A 265 -9.82 25.48 3.49
N VAL A 266 -9.37 24.94 4.63
CA VAL A 266 -8.21 25.44 5.37
C VAL A 266 -6.93 25.24 4.58
N ASP A 267 -6.74 24.03 3.99
CA ASP A 267 -5.58 23.72 3.17
C ASP A 267 -5.56 24.56 1.88
N LYS A 268 -6.71 24.74 1.26
CA LYS A 268 -6.86 25.57 0.04
C LYS A 268 -6.45 27.01 0.28
N GLU A 269 -6.90 27.63 1.37
CA GLU A 269 -6.53 29.00 1.72
C GLU A 269 -5.02 29.13 1.98
N LYS A 270 -4.45 28.16 2.71
CA LYS A 270 -3.00 28.11 2.99
C LYS A 270 -2.14 27.95 1.72
N ASN A 271 -2.65 27.24 0.72
CA ASN A 271 -1.90 26.87 -0.48
C ASN A 271 -2.39 27.57 -1.75
N LYS A 272 -3.26 28.57 -1.65
CA LYS A 272 -3.94 29.18 -2.82
C LYS A 272 -3.00 29.76 -3.88
N ASP A 273 -1.88 30.33 -3.45
CA ASP A 273 -0.89 30.97 -4.33
C ASP A 273 0.29 30.09 -4.70
N LYS A 274 0.38 28.88 -4.12
CA LYS A 274 1.48 27.95 -4.42
C LYS A 274 1.28 27.26 -5.76
N ARG A 275 2.42 26.89 -6.40
CA ARG A 275 2.41 25.96 -7.52
C ARG A 275 1.91 24.60 -7.00
N LYS A 276 1.04 23.95 -7.77
CA LYS A 276 0.43 22.65 -7.42
C LYS A 276 0.76 21.61 -8.49
N PRO A 277 0.88 20.31 -8.12
CA PRO A 277 1.03 19.26 -9.10
C PRO A 277 -0.23 19.17 -9.98
N ALA A 278 -0.03 18.87 -11.26
CA ALA A 278 -1.09 18.48 -12.18
C ALA A 278 -0.78 17.07 -12.68
N GLN A 279 -1.80 16.21 -12.71
CA GLN A 279 -1.66 14.84 -13.18
C GLN A 279 -1.63 14.82 -14.71
N ILE A 280 -0.45 14.94 -15.26
CA ILE A 280 -0.20 15.11 -16.70
C ILE A 280 0.46 13.84 -17.25
N PHE A 281 -0.03 13.41 -18.40
CA PHE A 281 0.50 12.30 -19.17
C PHE A 281 1.03 12.85 -20.50
N TRP A 282 2.36 12.80 -20.69
CA TRP A 282 3.04 13.33 -21.85
C TRP A 282 3.06 12.36 -23.03
N SER A 283 2.99 12.90 -24.25
CA SER A 283 3.39 12.14 -25.44
C SER A 283 4.90 11.86 -25.41
N PRO A 284 5.37 10.72 -25.94
CA PRO A 284 6.81 10.41 -25.98
C PRO A 284 7.66 11.43 -26.72
N ASP A 285 7.07 12.17 -27.66
CA ASP A 285 7.76 13.20 -28.49
C ASP A 285 7.67 14.62 -27.91
N SER A 286 7.12 14.79 -26.69
CA SER A 286 6.97 16.09 -26.01
C SER A 286 6.00 17.09 -26.67
N LYS A 287 5.32 16.70 -27.75
CA LYS A 287 4.45 17.64 -28.48
C LYS A 287 3.07 17.80 -27.91
N HIS A 288 2.61 16.79 -27.18
CA HIS A 288 1.28 16.77 -26.59
C HIS A 288 1.33 16.28 -25.15
N PHE A 289 0.29 16.59 -24.41
CA PHE A 289 -0.01 15.92 -23.15
C PHE A 289 -1.52 15.85 -22.94
N THR A 290 -1.94 14.98 -22.05
CA THR A 290 -3.34 14.83 -21.68
C THR A 290 -3.52 14.81 -20.16
N LEU A 291 -4.71 15.12 -19.71
CA LEU A 291 -5.15 14.99 -18.32
C LEU A 291 -6.66 14.75 -18.25
N SER A 292 -7.11 14.23 -17.12
CA SER A 292 -8.52 14.23 -16.73
C SER A 292 -8.83 15.48 -15.89
N ARG A 293 -9.93 16.14 -16.19
CA ARG A 293 -10.48 17.28 -15.44
C ARG A 293 -11.84 16.92 -14.86
N GLN A 294 -12.04 17.19 -13.59
CA GLN A 294 -13.23 16.77 -12.88
C GLN A 294 -14.07 17.97 -12.42
N ASP A 295 -15.34 18.02 -12.82
CA ASP A 295 -16.31 19.01 -12.34
C ASP A 295 -17.07 18.49 -11.12
N MET A 296 -16.70 19.01 -9.95
CA MET A 296 -17.30 18.65 -8.66
C MET A 296 -18.19 19.77 -8.08
N ARG A 297 -18.47 20.83 -8.82
CA ARG A 297 -19.20 22.00 -8.32
C ARG A 297 -20.56 21.64 -7.74
N LYS A 298 -21.22 20.62 -8.26
CA LYS A 298 -22.54 20.13 -7.82
C LYS A 298 -22.48 19.07 -6.72
N VAL A 299 -21.32 18.45 -6.49
CA VAL A 299 -21.14 17.47 -5.40
C VAL A 299 -21.32 18.17 -4.07
N LYS A 300 -22.02 17.55 -3.14
CA LYS A 300 -22.30 18.12 -1.83
C LYS A 300 -21.05 18.17 -0.95
N ASP A 301 -21.08 19.10 -0.01
CA ASP A 301 -20.03 19.23 1.00
C ASP A 301 -20.29 18.30 2.18
N LEU A 302 -19.21 17.80 2.74
CA LEU A 302 -19.15 17.19 4.07
C LEU A 302 -18.15 17.99 4.91
N TRP A 303 -18.20 17.85 6.24
CA TRP A 303 -17.36 18.64 7.12
C TRP A 303 -16.98 17.89 8.39
N VAL A 304 -15.83 18.27 8.93
CA VAL A 304 -15.37 17.88 10.26
C VAL A 304 -14.93 19.10 11.04
N ILE A 305 -14.90 19.00 12.37
CA ILE A 305 -14.48 20.11 13.23
C ILE A 305 -13.15 19.74 13.87
N ASN A 306 -12.10 20.47 13.50
CA ASN A 306 -10.82 20.39 14.19
C ASN A 306 -10.93 21.14 15.52
N SER A 307 -11.23 20.38 16.59
CA SER A 307 -11.54 20.93 17.91
C SER A 307 -10.30 21.47 18.64
N ILE A 308 -9.10 21.02 18.26
CA ILE A 308 -7.84 21.43 18.87
C ILE A 308 -7.08 22.51 18.08
N ALA A 309 -7.65 23.00 16.99
CA ALA A 309 -7.03 24.09 16.23
C ALA A 309 -6.99 25.39 17.09
N GLU A 310 -5.86 26.08 17.03
CA GLU A 310 -5.65 27.34 17.73
C GLU A 310 -5.70 28.54 16.76
N PRO A 311 -6.18 29.71 17.18
CA PRO A 311 -6.67 30.07 18.52
C PRO A 311 -8.12 29.67 18.81
N ARG A 312 -8.80 29.00 17.90
CA ARG A 312 -10.16 28.46 18.05
C ARG A 312 -10.38 27.24 17.15
N PRO A 313 -11.38 26.39 17.45
CA PRO A 313 -11.79 25.29 16.57
C PRO A 313 -12.08 25.79 15.15
N THR A 314 -11.69 24.99 14.15
CA THR A 314 -11.92 25.28 12.73
C THR A 314 -12.84 24.26 12.10
N LEU A 315 -13.68 24.73 11.18
CA LEU A 315 -14.52 23.89 10.34
C LEU A 315 -13.75 23.56 9.06
N GLU A 316 -13.50 22.27 8.84
CA GLU A 316 -12.92 21.78 7.58
C GLU A 316 -14.04 21.25 6.69
N THR A 317 -14.15 21.79 5.48
CA THR A 317 -15.16 21.38 4.49
C THR A 317 -14.49 20.81 3.25
N TYR A 318 -15.11 19.79 2.65
CA TYR A 318 -14.61 19.11 1.45
C TYR A 318 -15.77 18.51 0.66
N LYS A 319 -15.57 18.30 -0.64
CA LYS A 319 -16.54 17.60 -1.49
C LYS A 319 -16.56 16.12 -1.19
N TYR A 320 -17.75 15.57 -0.99
CA TYR A 320 -17.88 14.15 -0.64
C TYR A 320 -19.19 13.59 -1.20
N GLN A 321 -19.08 12.66 -2.13
CA GLN A 321 -20.24 11.98 -2.70
C GLN A 321 -20.57 10.72 -1.90
N MET A 322 -21.79 10.67 -1.34
CA MET A 322 -22.32 9.48 -0.69
C MET A 322 -22.99 8.54 -1.71
N PRO A 323 -23.10 7.23 -1.41
CA PRO A 323 -23.73 6.27 -2.30
C PRO A 323 -25.19 6.64 -2.63
N GLY A 324 -25.58 6.42 -3.88
CA GLY A 324 -26.93 6.71 -4.37
C GLY A 324 -27.23 8.21 -4.60
N GLU A 325 -26.33 9.13 -4.23
CA GLU A 325 -26.57 10.56 -4.49
C GLU A 325 -26.63 10.86 -6.00
N LYS A 326 -27.53 11.79 -6.35
CA LYS A 326 -27.76 12.18 -7.75
C LYS A 326 -26.61 12.98 -8.32
N GLU A 327 -26.03 13.84 -7.52
CA GLU A 327 -25.00 14.79 -7.93
C GLU A 327 -23.63 14.11 -7.84
N ALA A 328 -23.08 13.75 -8.99
CA ALA A 328 -21.79 13.07 -9.12
C ALA A 328 -20.74 13.98 -9.77
N PRO A 329 -19.44 13.73 -9.58
CA PRO A 329 -18.39 14.33 -10.38
C PRO A 329 -18.61 14.03 -11.87
N VAL A 330 -18.27 15.00 -12.74
CA VAL A 330 -18.30 14.82 -14.19
C VAL A 330 -16.89 14.96 -14.72
N GLU A 331 -16.40 13.90 -15.35
CA GLU A 331 -15.02 13.85 -15.86
C GLU A 331 -14.94 14.26 -17.33
N GLN A 332 -13.86 14.98 -17.64
CA GLN A 332 -13.55 15.44 -18.98
C GLN A 332 -12.10 15.07 -19.32
N LEU A 333 -11.90 14.44 -20.45
CA LEU A 333 -10.59 14.19 -21.01
C LEU A 333 -10.15 15.37 -21.88
N VAL A 334 -8.95 15.91 -21.61
CA VAL A 334 -8.44 17.10 -22.29
C VAL A 334 -7.06 16.81 -22.87
N VAL A 335 -6.88 17.06 -24.17
CA VAL A 335 -5.59 16.91 -24.88
C VAL A 335 -5.05 18.29 -25.22
N PHE A 336 -3.78 18.54 -24.91
CA PHE A 336 -3.07 19.79 -25.16
C PHE A 336 -2.03 19.63 -26.26
N ASP A 337 -1.93 20.64 -27.13
CA ASP A 337 -0.82 20.81 -28.07
C ASP A 337 0.19 21.80 -27.47
N VAL A 338 1.42 21.34 -27.26
CA VAL A 338 2.48 22.13 -26.62
C VAL A 338 2.98 23.26 -27.50
N SER A 339 2.93 23.09 -28.83
CA SER A 339 3.44 24.10 -29.78
C SER A 339 2.47 25.28 -29.91
N THR A 340 1.17 25.02 -30.07
CA THR A 340 0.14 26.02 -30.26
C THR A 340 -0.41 26.59 -28.95
N LYS A 341 -0.14 25.90 -27.82
CA LYS A 341 -0.70 26.23 -26.50
C LYS A 341 -2.24 26.16 -26.47
N THR A 342 -2.82 25.30 -27.28
CA THR A 342 -4.26 25.07 -27.36
C THR A 342 -4.62 23.71 -26.78
N HIS A 343 -5.91 23.52 -26.50
CA HIS A 343 -6.40 22.23 -26.03
C HIS A 343 -7.73 21.86 -26.69
N THR A 344 -8.01 20.55 -26.69
CA THR A 344 -9.24 19.97 -27.20
C THR A 344 -9.86 19.11 -26.09
N ILE A 345 -11.16 19.33 -25.81
CA ILE A 345 -11.94 18.46 -24.93
C ILE A 345 -12.45 17.29 -25.76
N ILE A 346 -12.15 16.07 -25.31
CA ILE A 346 -12.56 14.85 -25.99
C ILE A 346 -13.95 14.43 -25.48
N SER A 347 -14.86 14.15 -26.40
CA SER A 347 -16.16 13.56 -26.04
C SER A 347 -15.99 12.11 -25.67
N THR A 348 -16.10 11.83 -24.37
CA THR A 348 -15.99 10.48 -23.80
C THR A 348 -17.35 9.93 -23.35
N ALA A 349 -18.43 10.72 -23.40
CA ALA A 349 -19.73 10.39 -22.82
C ALA A 349 -20.33 9.10 -23.42
N GLN A 350 -20.54 8.12 -22.56
CA GLN A 350 -21.17 6.82 -22.88
C GLN A 350 -22.13 6.37 -21.76
N PHE A 351 -21.69 6.50 -20.52
CA PHE A 351 -22.46 6.08 -19.35
C PHE A 351 -22.79 7.29 -18.50
N LYS A 352 -23.92 7.24 -17.80
CA LYS A 352 -24.27 8.29 -16.82
C LYS A 352 -23.30 8.23 -15.62
N ASP A 353 -22.73 9.40 -15.26
CA ASP A 353 -21.78 9.53 -14.15
C ASP A 353 -20.58 8.58 -14.25
N GLN A 354 -20.06 8.39 -15.47
CA GLN A 354 -18.91 7.52 -15.73
C GLN A 354 -17.61 8.09 -15.17
N ASP A 355 -16.70 7.18 -14.86
CA ASP A 355 -15.32 7.49 -14.53
C ASP A 355 -14.43 7.38 -15.78
N VAL A 356 -13.38 8.20 -15.88
CA VAL A 356 -12.45 8.22 -17.01
C VAL A 356 -11.02 8.15 -16.46
N ALA A 357 -10.27 7.13 -16.91
CA ALA A 357 -8.91 6.94 -16.47
C ALA A 357 -7.92 6.82 -17.61
N ILE A 358 -6.87 7.63 -17.57
CA ILE A 358 -5.78 7.65 -18.54
C ILE A 358 -4.69 6.73 -18.04
N TRP A 359 -4.22 5.80 -18.86
CA TRP A 359 -3.14 4.92 -18.48
C TRP A 359 -1.75 5.52 -18.75
N SER A 360 -0.84 5.34 -17.79
CA SER A 360 0.58 5.63 -17.97
C SER A 360 1.31 4.48 -18.64
N ALA A 361 2.33 4.81 -19.43
CA ALA A 361 3.27 3.83 -19.92
C ALA A 361 4.10 3.25 -18.75
N PRO A 362 4.51 1.97 -18.80
CA PRO A 362 5.46 1.42 -17.84
C PRO A 362 6.78 2.20 -17.90
N ALA A 363 7.33 2.52 -16.74
CA ALA A 363 8.62 3.20 -16.67
C ALA A 363 9.75 2.19 -16.81
N PRO A 364 10.77 2.45 -17.67
CA PRO A 364 11.94 1.58 -17.75
C PRO A 364 12.65 1.44 -16.40
N VAL A 365 13.12 0.23 -16.07
CA VAL A 365 13.80 -0.03 -14.80
C VAL A 365 15.25 0.48 -14.81
N LYS A 366 15.92 0.48 -15.95
CA LYS A 366 17.31 0.98 -16.12
C LYS A 366 17.49 2.46 -15.81
N ASN A 367 16.44 3.26 -15.82
CA ASN A 367 16.51 4.68 -15.49
C ASN A 367 15.76 5.06 -14.22
N ARG A 368 15.44 4.10 -13.38
CA ARG A 368 14.64 4.36 -12.15
C ARG A 368 15.33 5.33 -11.17
N ASP A 369 16.64 5.43 -11.22
CA ASP A 369 17.41 6.35 -10.37
C ASP A 369 17.60 7.74 -10.99
N ASP A 370 17.01 7.99 -12.16
CA ASP A 370 17.02 9.31 -12.76
C ASP A 370 16.18 10.28 -11.95
N GLU A 371 16.73 11.48 -11.75
CA GLU A 371 16.07 12.53 -10.96
C GLU A 371 14.74 12.98 -11.58
N TYR A 372 14.63 12.94 -12.91
CA TYR A 372 13.45 13.37 -13.63
C TYR A 372 12.91 12.24 -14.51
N ARG A 373 11.69 11.82 -14.23
CA ARG A 373 10.90 10.97 -15.10
C ARG A 373 9.65 11.70 -15.51
N SER A 374 9.43 11.82 -16.81
CA SER A 374 8.15 12.27 -17.32
C SER A 374 7.14 11.13 -17.22
N ASN A 375 5.95 11.43 -16.75
CA ASN A 375 4.86 10.48 -16.79
C ASN A 375 4.33 10.45 -18.23
N LEU A 376 4.54 9.35 -18.93
CA LEU A 376 4.11 9.19 -20.31
C LEU A 376 2.73 8.52 -20.37
N TRP A 377 1.90 8.91 -21.31
CA TRP A 377 0.70 8.15 -21.62
C TRP A 377 1.03 6.78 -22.20
N LEU A 378 0.17 5.81 -21.99
CA LEU A 378 0.27 4.51 -22.63
C LEU A 378 -0.12 4.67 -24.11
N GLY A 379 0.82 4.52 -25.03
CA GLY A 379 0.61 4.72 -26.44
C GLY A 379 1.85 5.13 -27.20
N THR A 380 1.67 5.84 -28.29
CA THR A 380 2.72 6.39 -29.14
C THR A 380 2.69 7.93 -29.14
N ALA A 381 3.50 8.57 -29.99
CA ALA A 381 3.42 10.02 -30.18
C ALA A 381 2.06 10.50 -30.74
N THR A 382 1.31 9.62 -31.39
CA THR A 382 0.09 9.98 -32.15
C THR A 382 -1.21 9.43 -31.59
N HIS A 383 -1.16 8.50 -30.64
CA HIS A 383 -2.34 7.95 -29.99
C HIS A 383 -2.06 7.47 -28.58
N PHE A 384 -3.08 7.40 -27.74
CA PHE A 384 -3.02 6.88 -26.37
C PHE A 384 -4.30 6.15 -25.99
N TYR A 385 -4.24 5.40 -24.90
CA TYR A 385 -5.34 4.60 -24.37
C TYR A 385 -5.82 5.10 -23.02
N PHE A 386 -7.13 4.93 -22.79
CA PHE A 386 -7.78 5.23 -21.52
C PHE A 386 -9.00 4.32 -21.34
N THR A 387 -9.56 4.27 -20.12
CA THR A 387 -10.83 3.61 -19.86
C THR A 387 -11.94 4.61 -19.56
N ARG A 388 -13.18 4.20 -19.86
CA ARG A 388 -14.38 4.78 -19.28
C ARG A 388 -15.23 3.68 -18.64
N THR A 389 -15.62 3.92 -17.39
CA THR A 389 -16.28 2.92 -16.55
C THR A 389 -17.65 3.44 -16.14
N SER A 390 -18.69 2.61 -16.22
CA SER A 390 -20.03 2.98 -15.74
C SER A 390 -20.03 3.09 -14.22
N ARG A 391 -20.87 3.96 -13.66
CA ARG A 391 -20.98 4.19 -12.22
C ARG A 391 -21.33 2.90 -11.44
N ASP A 392 -22.06 1.95 -12.03
CA ASP A 392 -22.34 0.65 -11.44
C ASP A 392 -21.18 -0.35 -11.61
N LEU A 393 -20.07 0.08 -12.22
CA LEU A 393 -18.85 -0.67 -12.49
C LEU A 393 -19.04 -1.98 -13.28
N LYS A 394 -20.22 -2.20 -13.88
CA LYS A 394 -20.51 -3.43 -14.65
C LYS A 394 -20.11 -3.35 -16.10
N ARG A 395 -19.69 -2.16 -16.55
CA ARG A 395 -19.37 -1.88 -17.96
C ARG A 395 -18.12 -1.03 -18.02
N ILE A 396 -17.07 -1.55 -18.66
CA ILE A 396 -15.83 -0.83 -18.96
C ILE A 396 -15.59 -0.87 -20.45
N ASP A 397 -15.26 0.28 -21.03
CA ASP A 397 -14.76 0.40 -22.39
C ASP A 397 -13.29 0.81 -22.35
N VAL A 398 -12.41 0.02 -22.93
CA VAL A 398 -11.06 0.42 -23.29
C VAL A 398 -11.13 1.23 -24.57
N CYS A 399 -10.66 2.46 -24.53
CA CYS A 399 -10.76 3.42 -25.62
C CYS A 399 -9.41 3.86 -26.14
N GLU A 400 -9.36 4.23 -27.42
CA GLU A 400 -8.24 4.86 -28.11
C GLU A 400 -8.59 6.29 -28.50
N ILE A 401 -7.62 7.18 -28.42
CA ILE A 401 -7.65 8.54 -28.98
C ILE A 401 -6.43 8.73 -29.87
N ASN A 402 -6.66 9.11 -31.14
CA ASN A 402 -5.59 9.68 -31.96
C ASN A 402 -5.50 11.19 -31.71
N VAL A 403 -4.32 11.73 -31.71
CA VAL A 403 -4.12 13.17 -31.61
C VAL A 403 -4.88 13.88 -32.73
N GLY A 404 -5.76 14.82 -32.37
CA GLY A 404 -6.68 15.49 -33.30
C GLY A 404 -8.09 14.92 -33.29
N ASP A 405 -8.35 13.77 -32.71
CA ASP A 405 -9.71 13.26 -32.52
C ASP A 405 -10.47 14.12 -31.50
N THR A 406 -11.78 14.20 -31.66
CA THR A 406 -12.69 14.89 -30.73
C THR A 406 -13.67 13.93 -30.05
N VAL A 407 -13.68 12.67 -30.43
CA VAL A 407 -14.58 11.63 -29.92
C VAL A 407 -13.79 10.35 -29.67
N ALA A 408 -14.02 9.75 -28.52
CA ALA A 408 -13.36 8.50 -28.09
C ALA A 408 -13.90 7.31 -28.89
N LYS A 409 -12.99 6.42 -29.33
CA LYS A 409 -13.30 5.20 -30.04
C LYS A 409 -13.12 4.00 -29.09
N PRO A 410 -14.20 3.27 -28.73
CA PRO A 410 -14.07 2.05 -27.96
C PRO A 410 -13.44 0.94 -28.80
N LEU A 411 -12.43 0.26 -28.24
CA LEU A 411 -11.77 -0.91 -28.83
C LEU A 411 -12.24 -2.20 -28.18
N ILE A 412 -12.22 -2.26 -26.85
CA ILE A 412 -12.59 -3.45 -26.08
C ILE A 412 -13.70 -3.05 -25.11
N GLN A 413 -14.66 -3.95 -24.94
CA GLN A 413 -15.82 -3.69 -24.08
C GLN A 413 -16.02 -4.87 -23.13
N GLU A 414 -15.79 -4.64 -21.85
CA GLU A 414 -16.05 -5.60 -20.79
C GLU A 414 -17.42 -5.36 -20.16
N ARG A 415 -18.13 -6.44 -19.88
CA ARG A 415 -19.50 -6.43 -19.33
C ARG A 415 -19.68 -7.62 -18.40
N LEU A 416 -19.96 -7.37 -17.12
CA LEU A 416 -20.27 -8.41 -16.14
C LEU A 416 -21.55 -8.09 -15.38
N ASN A 417 -22.06 -9.05 -14.65
CA ASN A 417 -23.22 -8.88 -13.76
C ASN A 417 -22.83 -8.37 -12.34
N THR A 418 -21.54 -8.42 -12.02
CA THR A 418 -20.90 -7.78 -10.86
C THR A 418 -19.95 -6.70 -11.36
N TYR A 419 -19.17 -6.09 -10.49
CA TYR A 419 -18.18 -5.10 -10.94
C TYR A 419 -17.07 -5.75 -11.80
N VAL A 420 -16.62 -5.00 -12.80
CA VAL A 420 -15.51 -5.35 -13.69
C VAL A 420 -14.25 -4.70 -13.15
N GLU A 421 -13.20 -5.48 -13.05
CA GLU A 421 -11.84 -4.97 -12.88
C GLU A 421 -11.18 -4.86 -14.25
N VAL A 422 -10.29 -3.89 -14.40
CA VAL A 422 -9.45 -3.76 -15.57
C VAL A 422 -8.05 -3.35 -15.16
N ARG A 423 -7.05 -3.89 -15.84
CA ARG A 423 -5.66 -3.50 -15.63
C ARG A 423 -5.10 -2.84 -16.89
N ARG A 424 -3.96 -2.18 -16.77
CA ARG A 424 -3.27 -1.54 -17.90
C ARG A 424 -3.02 -2.53 -19.03
N LEU A 425 -3.27 -2.11 -20.27
CA LEU A 425 -2.96 -2.90 -21.46
C LEU A 425 -1.45 -3.16 -21.59
N GLY A 426 -1.10 -4.36 -22.04
CA GLY A 426 0.20 -4.61 -22.66
C GLY A 426 0.15 -4.20 -24.13
N LEU A 427 1.02 -3.29 -24.56
CA LEU A 427 1.10 -2.91 -25.96
C LEU A 427 2.18 -3.75 -26.68
N VAL A 428 1.86 -4.19 -27.88
CA VAL A 428 2.78 -4.90 -28.78
C VAL A 428 2.90 -4.13 -30.08
N ASN A 429 4.15 -3.86 -30.52
CA ASN A 429 4.45 -3.09 -31.72
C ASN A 429 3.71 -1.73 -31.76
N GLY A 430 3.72 -1.01 -30.64
CA GLY A 430 3.09 0.31 -30.52
C GLY A 430 1.57 0.28 -30.67
N GLY A 431 0.89 -0.78 -30.20
CA GLY A 431 -0.57 -0.89 -30.22
C GLY A 431 -1.13 -1.61 -31.48
N LYS A 432 -0.28 -2.20 -32.35
CA LYS A 432 -0.76 -3.07 -33.42
C LYS A 432 -1.41 -4.35 -32.90
N GLU A 433 -1.03 -4.78 -31.72
CA GLU A 433 -1.71 -5.81 -30.94
C GLU A 433 -1.75 -5.34 -29.48
N LEU A 434 -2.78 -5.82 -28.77
CA LEU A 434 -3.09 -5.43 -27.40
C LEU A 434 -3.20 -6.70 -26.55
N ILE A 435 -2.61 -6.69 -25.37
CA ILE A 435 -2.79 -7.75 -24.36
C ILE A 435 -3.65 -7.15 -23.25
N GLU A 436 -4.84 -7.69 -23.08
CA GLU A 436 -5.79 -7.29 -22.05
C GLU A 436 -5.86 -8.33 -20.94
N TRP A 437 -5.96 -7.86 -19.71
CA TRP A 437 -6.31 -8.66 -18.54
C TRP A 437 -7.83 -8.65 -18.34
N SER A 438 -8.45 -9.80 -18.08
CA SER A 438 -9.90 -9.90 -17.92
C SER A 438 -10.31 -11.11 -17.08
N GLU A 439 -11.38 -10.95 -16.28
CA GLU A 439 -11.99 -12.00 -15.46
C GLU A 439 -13.25 -12.62 -16.12
N ARG A 440 -13.43 -12.46 -17.43
CA ARG A 440 -14.66 -12.83 -18.17
C ARG A 440 -15.03 -14.30 -18.12
N ASP A 441 -14.09 -15.19 -17.84
CA ASP A 441 -14.32 -16.64 -17.71
C ASP A 441 -14.40 -17.13 -16.26
N GLY A 442 -14.40 -16.20 -15.28
CA GLY A 442 -14.46 -16.51 -13.85
C GLY A 442 -13.09 -16.58 -13.16
N TRP A 443 -12.00 -16.45 -13.93
CA TRP A 443 -10.62 -16.29 -13.48
C TRP A 443 -9.96 -15.14 -14.23
N ALA A 444 -8.93 -14.58 -13.67
CA ALA A 444 -8.16 -13.51 -14.30
C ALA A 444 -7.16 -14.08 -15.30
N HIS A 445 -7.28 -13.69 -16.56
CA HIS A 445 -6.44 -14.18 -17.65
C HIS A 445 -6.08 -13.08 -18.65
N PHE A 446 -5.04 -13.33 -19.45
CA PHE A 446 -4.62 -12.43 -20.53
C PHE A 446 -5.22 -12.87 -21.87
N TYR A 447 -5.63 -11.89 -22.66
CA TYR A 447 -6.26 -12.04 -23.98
C TYR A 447 -5.51 -11.18 -25.00
N LEU A 448 -5.24 -11.75 -26.18
CA LEU A 448 -4.60 -11.05 -27.29
C LEU A 448 -5.63 -10.51 -28.26
N TYR A 449 -5.54 -9.22 -28.55
CA TYR A 449 -6.34 -8.52 -29.56
C TYR A 449 -5.45 -7.96 -30.66
N ASP A 450 -6.05 -7.71 -31.86
CA ASP A 450 -5.41 -6.84 -32.84
C ASP A 450 -5.64 -5.36 -32.50
N GLY A 451 -4.93 -4.46 -33.15
CA GLY A 451 -5.03 -3.01 -32.90
C GLY A 451 -6.41 -2.39 -33.25
N THR A 452 -7.32 -3.15 -33.81
CA THR A 452 -8.71 -2.71 -34.04
C THR A 452 -9.65 -3.08 -32.88
N GLY A 453 -9.14 -3.82 -31.88
CA GLY A 453 -9.94 -4.34 -30.77
C GLY A 453 -10.64 -5.67 -31.06
N LYS A 454 -10.24 -6.40 -32.11
CA LYS A 454 -10.75 -7.72 -32.40
C LYS A 454 -9.94 -8.79 -31.66
N LEU A 455 -10.61 -9.60 -30.86
CA LEU A 455 -10.01 -10.72 -30.14
C LEU A 455 -9.36 -11.71 -31.11
N LYS A 456 -8.09 -12.05 -30.86
CA LYS A 456 -7.33 -13.06 -31.59
C LYS A 456 -7.40 -14.41 -30.87
N ASN A 457 -6.99 -14.46 -29.61
CA ASN A 457 -7.01 -15.66 -28.77
C ASN A 457 -6.85 -15.31 -27.28
N GLN A 458 -7.22 -16.25 -26.42
CA GLN A 458 -6.85 -16.24 -25.01
C GLN A 458 -5.41 -16.72 -24.88
N ILE A 459 -4.58 -16.00 -24.07
CA ILE A 459 -3.17 -16.34 -23.87
C ILE A 459 -3.00 -17.30 -22.69
N THR A 460 -3.71 -17.05 -21.59
CA THR A 460 -3.67 -17.90 -20.39
C THR A 460 -5.06 -18.45 -20.10
N ASN A 461 -5.16 -19.65 -19.53
CA ASN A 461 -6.43 -20.25 -19.14
C ASN A 461 -6.25 -21.26 -18.00
N GLY A 462 -7.33 -21.56 -17.31
CA GLY A 462 -7.34 -22.54 -16.21
C GLY A 462 -7.78 -21.97 -14.88
N PRO A 463 -7.82 -22.79 -13.80
CA PRO A 463 -8.31 -22.36 -12.49
C PRO A 463 -7.19 -21.66 -11.67
N PHE A 464 -6.67 -20.53 -12.15
CA PHE A 464 -5.67 -19.72 -11.47
C PHE A 464 -5.82 -18.24 -11.86
N HIS A 465 -5.25 -17.35 -11.06
CA HIS A 465 -5.37 -15.92 -11.23
C HIS A 465 -4.05 -15.32 -11.75
N CYS A 466 -4.09 -14.67 -12.91
CA CYS A 466 -3.00 -13.86 -13.42
C CYS A 466 -3.04 -12.48 -12.76
N GLU A 467 -1.86 -12.01 -12.30
CA GLU A 467 -1.70 -10.68 -11.68
C GLU A 467 -1.15 -9.69 -12.72
N ASP A 468 0.11 -9.37 -12.70
CA ASP A 468 0.69 -8.31 -13.48
C ASP A 468 1.53 -8.78 -14.68
N ILE A 469 1.63 -7.93 -15.70
CA ILE A 469 2.59 -8.08 -16.78
C ILE A 469 3.96 -7.58 -16.28
N LEU A 470 4.96 -8.47 -16.24
CA LEU A 470 6.32 -8.15 -15.84
C LEU A 470 7.21 -7.75 -17.03
N GLY A 471 6.88 -8.23 -18.22
CA GLY A 471 7.61 -7.90 -19.43
C GLY A 471 6.98 -8.50 -20.68
N ILE A 472 7.25 -7.88 -21.81
CA ILE A 472 6.76 -8.31 -23.12
C ILE A 472 7.97 -8.39 -24.08
N ASP A 473 8.39 -9.60 -24.44
CA ASP A 473 9.37 -9.81 -25.51
C ASP A 473 8.64 -9.85 -26.86
N GLU A 474 8.50 -8.69 -27.50
CA GLU A 474 7.78 -8.56 -28.77
C GLU A 474 8.40 -9.39 -29.90
N LYS A 475 9.74 -9.53 -29.89
CA LYS A 475 10.50 -10.25 -30.93
C LYS A 475 10.26 -11.76 -30.85
N LYS A 476 10.32 -12.32 -29.64
CA LYS A 476 10.09 -13.73 -29.39
C LYS A 476 8.60 -14.05 -29.20
N ARG A 477 7.75 -13.01 -29.06
CA ARG A 477 6.33 -13.10 -28.74
C ARG A 477 6.07 -13.87 -27.45
N ILE A 478 6.76 -13.47 -26.39
CA ILE A 478 6.64 -14.04 -25.05
C ILE A 478 6.11 -12.98 -24.08
N LEU A 479 5.13 -13.36 -23.29
CA LEU A 479 4.62 -12.61 -22.14
C LEU A 479 5.24 -13.18 -20.87
N TYR A 480 5.84 -12.32 -20.05
CA TYR A 480 6.27 -12.60 -18.69
C TYR A 480 5.27 -11.97 -17.73
N PHE A 481 4.80 -12.73 -16.77
CA PHE A 481 3.74 -12.28 -15.87
C PHE A 481 3.82 -12.96 -14.51
N SER A 482 3.15 -12.38 -13.52
CA SER A 482 2.95 -13.00 -12.22
C SER A 482 1.54 -13.63 -12.15
N ALA A 483 1.43 -14.71 -11.40
CA ALA A 483 0.16 -15.41 -11.18
C ALA A 483 0.20 -16.22 -9.88
N ASN A 484 -0.96 -16.49 -9.31
CA ASN A 484 -1.13 -17.28 -8.12
C ASN A 484 -2.23 -18.34 -8.25
N GLY A 485 -2.20 -19.34 -7.38
CA GLY A 485 -3.18 -20.43 -7.36
C GLY A 485 -3.01 -21.51 -8.44
N LYS A 486 -1.92 -21.47 -9.25
CA LYS A 486 -1.68 -22.45 -10.28
C LYS A 486 -0.94 -23.70 -9.78
N GLU A 487 -0.03 -23.56 -8.85
CA GLU A 487 0.78 -24.67 -8.36
C GLU A 487 -0.01 -25.50 -7.34
N ALA A 488 -0.16 -26.79 -7.62
CA ALA A 488 -1.01 -27.68 -6.82
C ALA A 488 -0.36 -28.00 -5.47
N GLY A 489 -1.14 -27.88 -4.39
CA GLY A 489 -0.71 -28.25 -3.04
C GLY A 489 -0.09 -27.10 -2.24
N GLU A 490 0.14 -25.95 -2.85
CA GLU A 490 0.61 -24.74 -2.22
C GLU A 490 -0.55 -23.87 -1.69
N ASP A 491 -0.22 -22.83 -0.93
CA ASP A 491 -1.19 -21.77 -0.60
C ASP A 491 -1.58 -21.05 -1.91
N PRO A 492 -2.87 -20.97 -2.29
CA PRO A 492 -3.28 -20.41 -3.57
C PRO A 492 -3.03 -18.90 -3.70
N TYR A 493 -2.57 -18.24 -2.65
CA TYR A 493 -2.18 -16.85 -2.67
C TYR A 493 -0.69 -16.64 -2.92
N TYR A 494 0.13 -17.73 -2.93
CA TYR A 494 1.54 -17.58 -3.27
C TYR A 494 1.69 -17.17 -4.71
N LEU A 495 2.40 -16.05 -4.89
CA LEU A 495 2.67 -15.48 -6.19
C LEU A 495 3.88 -16.15 -6.82
N HIS A 496 3.78 -16.47 -8.10
CA HIS A 496 4.87 -17.01 -8.89
C HIS A 496 5.02 -16.28 -10.22
N LEU A 497 6.20 -16.39 -10.82
CA LEU A 497 6.52 -15.80 -12.10
C LEU A 497 6.44 -16.85 -13.21
N TYR A 498 5.79 -16.48 -14.30
CA TYR A 498 5.56 -17.34 -15.46
C TYR A 498 5.97 -16.65 -16.75
N LYS A 499 6.16 -17.47 -17.78
CA LYS A 499 6.18 -17.01 -19.16
C LYS A 499 5.23 -17.84 -20.00
N VAL A 500 4.73 -17.25 -21.11
CA VAL A 500 3.86 -17.92 -22.06
C VAL A 500 4.04 -17.28 -23.43
N ASN A 501 3.92 -18.04 -24.53
CA ASN A 501 3.86 -17.47 -25.86
C ASN A 501 2.51 -16.77 -26.09
N PHE A 502 2.46 -15.75 -26.96
CA PHE A 502 1.22 -15.02 -27.23
C PHE A 502 0.09 -15.89 -27.79
N ASP A 503 0.40 -17.06 -28.38
CA ASP A 503 -0.60 -18.03 -28.84
C ASP A 503 -1.12 -18.97 -27.73
N GLY A 504 -0.66 -18.78 -26.49
CA GLY A 504 -1.01 -19.60 -25.33
C GLY A 504 -0.16 -20.85 -25.13
N SER A 505 0.73 -21.18 -26.05
CA SER A 505 1.65 -22.31 -25.90
C SER A 505 2.84 -21.99 -24.99
N GLY A 506 3.51 -23.01 -24.48
CA GLY A 506 4.79 -22.85 -23.76
C GLY A 506 4.68 -22.20 -22.38
N LEU A 507 3.52 -22.27 -21.75
CA LEU A 507 3.36 -21.79 -20.35
C LEU A 507 4.34 -22.53 -19.43
N ALA A 508 5.20 -21.78 -18.76
CA ALA A 508 6.25 -22.32 -17.89
C ALA A 508 6.44 -21.46 -16.62
N LEU A 509 6.58 -22.14 -15.49
CA LEU A 509 6.98 -21.56 -14.21
C LEU A 509 8.46 -21.18 -14.25
N LEU A 510 8.83 -19.99 -13.74
CA LEU A 510 10.20 -19.47 -13.76
C LEU A 510 10.93 -19.60 -12.40
N ASN A 511 10.21 -19.57 -11.30
CA ASN A 511 10.73 -19.56 -9.93
C ASN A 511 10.04 -20.62 -9.05
N PRO A 512 10.33 -21.90 -9.24
CA PRO A 512 9.66 -22.97 -8.51
C PRO A 512 10.01 -22.94 -7.01
N GLY A 513 9.04 -23.26 -6.17
CA GLY A 513 9.19 -23.41 -4.72
C GLY A 513 7.90 -23.03 -4.00
N ASP A 514 7.57 -23.72 -2.92
CA ASP A 514 6.39 -23.46 -2.08
C ASP A 514 6.62 -22.22 -1.21
N PHE A 515 6.63 -21.04 -1.84
CA PHE A 515 6.85 -19.72 -1.23
C PHE A 515 5.99 -18.65 -1.93
N ASP A 516 5.76 -17.56 -1.22
CA ASP A 516 5.30 -16.33 -1.82
C ASP A 516 6.50 -15.57 -2.41
N HIS A 517 6.42 -15.22 -3.70
CA HIS A 517 7.48 -14.59 -4.45
C HIS A 517 7.12 -13.14 -4.79
N ASP A 518 8.11 -12.28 -4.92
CA ASP A 518 7.92 -10.89 -5.32
C ASP A 518 7.54 -10.81 -6.80
N GLY A 519 6.42 -10.20 -7.10
CA GLY A 519 5.90 -10.00 -8.46
C GLY A 519 6.02 -8.56 -8.98
N ARG A 520 6.84 -7.71 -8.34
CA ARG A 520 6.98 -6.30 -8.75
C ARG A 520 7.63 -6.15 -10.12
N GLU A 521 7.19 -5.16 -10.89
CA GLU A 521 7.73 -4.89 -12.24
C GLU A 521 9.25 -4.66 -12.26
N ASN A 522 9.83 -4.03 -11.24
CA ASN A 522 11.24 -3.66 -11.20
C ASN A 522 12.23 -4.79 -10.96
N ILE A 523 11.76 -6.00 -10.69
CA ILE A 523 12.64 -7.16 -10.47
C ILE A 523 13.24 -7.72 -11.77
N MET A 524 12.57 -7.50 -12.91
CA MET A 524 13.02 -7.94 -14.24
C MET A 524 13.70 -6.78 -14.99
N ASP A 525 14.77 -7.09 -15.74
CA ASP A 525 15.44 -6.10 -16.58
C ASP A 525 14.60 -5.70 -17.79
N ASP A 526 14.88 -4.52 -18.39
CA ASP A 526 14.11 -4.00 -19.53
C ASP A 526 14.20 -4.90 -20.78
N GLU A 527 15.24 -5.69 -20.93
CA GLU A 527 15.45 -6.65 -22.04
C GLU A 527 14.86 -8.03 -21.75
N GLN A 528 14.20 -8.25 -20.63
CA GLN A 528 13.63 -9.53 -20.19
C GLN A 528 14.63 -10.69 -20.26
N GLN A 529 15.86 -10.48 -19.77
CA GLN A 529 16.89 -11.51 -19.74
C GLN A 529 17.09 -12.11 -18.36
N PHE A 530 16.98 -11.28 -17.31
CA PHE A 530 17.21 -11.66 -15.94
C PHE A 530 16.15 -11.08 -15.02
N PHE A 531 15.95 -11.71 -13.88
CA PHE A 531 15.12 -11.18 -12.80
C PHE A 531 15.66 -11.57 -11.42
N VAL A 532 15.44 -10.70 -10.46
CA VAL A 532 15.72 -10.95 -9.04
C VAL A 532 14.45 -11.48 -8.39
N ASP A 533 14.53 -12.66 -7.82
CA ASP A 533 13.43 -13.31 -7.11
C ASP A 533 13.65 -13.20 -5.61
N ASN A 534 12.80 -12.44 -4.93
CA ASN A 534 12.73 -12.34 -3.48
C ASN A 534 11.57 -13.20 -3.01
N PHE A 535 11.79 -14.10 -2.06
CA PHE A 535 10.76 -15.00 -1.63
C PHE A 535 10.86 -15.40 -0.15
N SER A 536 9.72 -15.69 0.44
CA SER A 536 9.59 -16.24 1.78
C SER A 536 8.19 -16.81 2.01
N ARG A 537 7.98 -17.38 3.18
CA ARG A 537 6.66 -17.57 3.80
C ARG A 537 6.66 -16.86 5.13
N VAL A 538 5.49 -16.69 5.72
CA VAL A 538 5.36 -16.10 7.08
C VAL A 538 6.26 -16.78 8.13
N ASN A 539 6.63 -18.03 7.90
CA ASN A 539 7.41 -18.86 8.81
C ASN A 539 8.78 -19.28 8.29
N THR A 540 9.35 -18.55 7.34
CA THR A 540 10.69 -18.81 6.79
C THR A 540 11.54 -17.55 6.74
N VAL A 541 12.85 -17.73 6.77
CA VAL A 541 13.81 -16.64 6.55
C VAL A 541 13.75 -16.20 5.08
N PRO A 542 13.58 -14.91 4.77
CA PRO A 542 13.59 -14.41 3.41
C PRO A 542 14.88 -14.67 2.65
N LYS A 543 14.78 -14.94 1.36
CA LYS A 543 15.90 -15.18 0.46
C LYS A 543 15.73 -14.44 -0.85
N SER A 544 16.87 -14.18 -1.51
CA SER A 544 16.92 -13.55 -2.83
C SER A 544 17.83 -14.34 -3.76
N ILE A 545 17.34 -14.62 -4.96
CA ILE A 545 18.04 -15.41 -5.99
C ILE A 545 17.96 -14.66 -7.32
N LEU A 546 19.03 -14.71 -8.12
CA LEU A 546 19.03 -14.24 -9.50
C LEU A 546 18.72 -15.41 -10.44
N TYR A 547 17.73 -15.23 -11.29
CA TYR A 547 17.34 -16.14 -12.37
C TYR A 547 17.52 -15.48 -13.74
N ASN A 548 17.69 -16.30 -14.76
CA ASN A 548 17.47 -15.82 -16.13
C ASN A 548 15.99 -16.00 -16.53
N SER A 549 15.56 -15.36 -17.60
CA SER A 549 14.20 -15.40 -18.10
C SER A 549 13.71 -16.77 -18.64
N MET A 550 14.57 -17.77 -18.62
CA MET A 550 14.21 -19.16 -18.86
C MET A 550 13.93 -19.96 -17.59
N GLY A 551 13.99 -19.31 -16.41
CA GLY A 551 13.79 -19.98 -15.11
C GLY A 551 15.02 -20.73 -14.62
N LYS A 552 16.19 -20.53 -15.23
CA LYS A 552 17.44 -21.14 -14.73
C LYS A 552 18.06 -20.22 -13.68
N LYS A 553 18.30 -20.76 -12.50
CA LYS A 553 19.04 -20.08 -11.44
C LYS A 553 20.44 -19.70 -11.92
N VAL A 554 20.80 -18.43 -11.79
CA VAL A 554 22.13 -17.89 -12.07
C VAL A 554 22.98 -17.97 -10.81
N MET A 555 22.49 -17.41 -9.68
CA MET A 555 23.22 -17.42 -8.42
C MET A 555 22.31 -17.07 -7.23
N ASP A 556 22.73 -17.44 -6.04
CA ASP A 556 22.17 -16.92 -4.78
C ASP A 556 22.66 -15.48 -4.55
N LEU A 557 21.77 -14.58 -4.18
CA LEU A 557 22.11 -13.21 -3.84
C LEU A 557 22.24 -13.03 -2.33
N GLU A 558 21.12 -13.16 -1.60
CA GLU A 558 21.10 -12.89 -0.15
C GLU A 558 20.20 -13.88 0.62
N THR A 559 20.47 -13.95 1.90
CA THR A 559 19.58 -14.53 2.91
C THR A 559 19.48 -13.54 4.05
N ALA A 560 18.26 -13.21 4.47
CA ALA A 560 18.03 -12.21 5.51
C ALA A 560 18.68 -12.59 6.84
N ASP A 561 19.30 -11.61 7.50
CA ASP A 561 19.87 -11.79 8.83
C ASP A 561 18.82 -11.48 9.90
N LEU A 562 18.17 -12.51 10.43
CA LEU A 562 17.21 -12.41 11.52
C LEU A 562 17.82 -12.77 12.89
N SER A 563 19.14 -12.84 13.02
CA SER A 563 19.83 -13.27 14.26
C SER A 563 19.47 -12.39 15.46
N SER A 564 19.44 -11.07 15.30
CA SER A 564 19.02 -10.12 16.35
C SER A 564 17.55 -10.30 16.76
N LEU A 565 16.68 -10.59 15.81
CA LEU A 565 15.27 -10.83 16.06
C LEU A 565 15.07 -12.13 16.86
N PHE A 566 15.76 -13.21 16.48
CA PHE A 566 15.72 -14.47 17.22
C PHE A 566 16.34 -14.34 18.62
N ALA A 567 17.43 -13.58 18.76
CA ALA A 567 18.02 -13.29 20.07
C ALA A 567 17.06 -12.50 21.00
N ALA A 568 16.17 -11.68 20.43
CA ALA A 568 15.09 -11.02 21.17
C ALA A 568 13.95 -11.96 21.58
N GLY A 569 13.98 -13.23 21.13
CA GLY A 569 13.01 -14.26 21.49
C GLY A 569 11.90 -14.50 20.47
N TYR A 570 11.96 -13.88 19.28
CA TYR A 570 10.99 -14.06 18.20
C TYR A 570 10.86 -15.54 17.81
N LYS A 571 9.65 -15.97 17.51
CA LYS A 571 9.33 -17.27 16.93
C LYS A 571 8.38 -17.06 15.77
N PHE A 572 8.61 -17.77 14.68
CA PHE A 572 7.74 -17.73 13.53
C PHE A 572 6.29 -18.11 13.88
N PRO A 573 5.30 -17.44 13.25
CA PRO A 573 3.90 -17.83 13.35
C PRO A 573 3.64 -19.14 12.61
N GLN A 574 2.45 -19.70 12.79
CA GLN A 574 2.07 -21.00 12.25
C GLN A 574 0.98 -20.83 11.18
N PRO A 575 1.28 -21.05 9.88
CA PRO A 575 0.25 -21.14 8.85
C PRO A 575 -0.71 -22.30 9.12
N PHE A 576 -1.97 -22.13 8.76
CA PHE A 576 -3.00 -23.16 8.86
C PHE A 576 -4.01 -23.09 7.72
N LYS A 577 -4.74 -24.19 7.55
CA LYS A 577 -5.87 -24.30 6.63
C LYS A 577 -7.08 -24.87 7.37
N VAL A 578 -8.25 -24.29 7.09
CA VAL A 578 -9.55 -24.72 7.63
C VAL A 578 -10.60 -24.67 6.52
N LYS A 579 -11.79 -25.17 6.78
CA LYS A 579 -12.93 -25.04 5.89
C LYS A 579 -13.75 -23.79 6.24
N ALA A 580 -14.28 -23.15 5.21
CA ALA A 580 -15.31 -22.13 5.37
C ALA A 580 -16.59 -22.73 6.03
N ASP A 581 -17.51 -21.90 6.39
CA ASP A 581 -18.82 -22.32 6.96
C ASP A 581 -19.61 -23.29 6.07
N ASP A 582 -19.35 -23.26 4.74
CA ASP A 582 -19.96 -24.23 3.81
C ASP A 582 -19.39 -25.66 3.91
N GLY A 583 -18.33 -25.86 4.71
CA GLY A 583 -17.64 -27.16 4.86
C GLY A 583 -16.85 -27.62 3.64
N ILE A 584 -16.79 -26.83 2.56
CA ILE A 584 -16.19 -27.20 1.27
C ILE A 584 -15.00 -26.30 0.94
N THR A 585 -15.16 -24.98 1.00
CA THR A 585 -14.16 -23.99 0.59
C THR A 585 -12.98 -23.97 1.56
N ASP A 586 -11.77 -24.10 1.03
CA ASP A 586 -10.55 -23.94 1.83
C ASP A 586 -10.27 -22.47 2.13
N LEU A 587 -10.04 -22.17 3.40
CA LEU A 587 -9.58 -20.90 3.93
C LEU A 587 -8.17 -21.07 4.49
N TYR A 588 -7.34 -20.06 4.27
CA TYR A 588 -5.95 -20.05 4.69
C TYR A 588 -5.74 -18.95 5.73
N GLY A 589 -4.96 -19.25 6.75
CA GLY A 589 -4.76 -18.31 7.84
C GLY A 589 -3.42 -18.50 8.53
N VAL A 590 -3.12 -17.61 9.48
CA VAL A 590 -1.91 -17.61 10.28
C VAL A 590 -2.27 -17.51 11.75
N LEU A 591 -1.65 -18.36 12.58
CA LEU A 591 -1.81 -18.40 14.02
C LEU A 591 -0.54 -17.88 14.69
N TYR A 592 -0.69 -16.83 15.48
CA TYR A 592 0.37 -16.18 16.24
C TYR A 592 0.24 -16.57 17.71
N LYS A 593 1.33 -17.01 18.30
CA LYS A 593 1.40 -17.46 19.69
C LYS A 593 2.32 -16.55 20.50
N PRO A 594 2.10 -16.38 21.80
CA PRO A 594 3.11 -15.78 22.66
C PRO A 594 4.45 -16.50 22.52
N TYR A 595 5.56 -15.80 22.48
CA TYR A 595 6.87 -16.44 22.31
C TYR A 595 7.28 -17.30 23.51
N ASN A 596 6.70 -17.03 24.68
CA ASN A 596 6.76 -17.86 25.87
C ASN A 596 5.60 -18.85 25.99
N PHE A 597 5.00 -19.26 24.87
CA PHE A 597 3.86 -20.18 24.80
C PHE A 597 4.09 -21.45 25.65
N ASP A 598 3.09 -21.79 26.44
CA ASP A 598 3.03 -22.97 27.31
C ASP A 598 1.79 -23.81 26.97
N SER A 599 1.99 -24.99 26.38
CA SER A 599 0.92 -25.87 25.93
C SER A 599 0.04 -26.45 27.06
N THR A 600 0.46 -26.28 28.32
CA THR A 600 -0.33 -26.70 29.52
C THR A 600 -1.37 -25.65 29.90
N LYS A 601 -1.34 -24.46 29.29
CA LYS A 601 -2.26 -23.37 29.55
C LYS A 601 -3.34 -23.28 28.46
N LYS A 602 -4.47 -22.67 28.83
CA LYS A 602 -5.57 -22.37 27.93
C LYS A 602 -5.65 -20.86 27.69
N TYR A 603 -5.49 -20.44 26.45
CA TYR A 603 -5.38 -19.04 26.05
C TYR A 603 -6.68 -18.52 25.46
N ALA A 604 -7.03 -17.28 25.76
CA ALA A 604 -8.01 -16.53 24.99
C ALA A 604 -7.52 -16.38 23.54
N MET A 605 -8.44 -16.27 22.60
CA MET A 605 -8.13 -16.03 21.18
C MET A 605 -8.67 -14.67 20.75
N MET A 606 -7.85 -13.91 20.01
CA MET A 606 -8.25 -12.69 19.35
C MET A 606 -8.12 -12.91 17.85
N GLU A 607 -9.13 -12.53 17.11
CA GLU A 607 -9.11 -12.52 15.65
C GLU A 607 -8.88 -11.12 15.14
N TYR A 608 -7.78 -10.90 14.44
CA TYR A 608 -7.55 -9.67 13.69
C TYR A 608 -8.20 -9.78 12.31
N VAL A 609 -8.98 -8.78 11.94
CA VAL A 609 -9.75 -8.78 10.70
C VAL A 609 -9.58 -7.46 9.95
N TYR A 610 -9.36 -7.59 8.65
CA TYR A 610 -9.63 -6.58 7.65
C TYR A 610 -10.34 -7.30 6.51
N PRO A 611 -11.67 -7.22 6.44
CA PRO A 611 -12.42 -8.00 5.48
C PRO A 611 -12.26 -7.36 4.10
N GLY A 612 -11.93 -8.16 3.09
CA GLY A 612 -12.03 -7.71 1.71
C GLY A 612 -13.32 -6.91 1.44
N PRO A 613 -13.56 -6.65 0.20
CA PRO A 613 -13.15 -7.53 -0.90
C PRO A 613 -11.75 -7.27 -1.49
N GLN A 614 -11.05 -6.23 -1.07
CA GLN A 614 -9.72 -5.98 -1.64
C GLN A 614 -8.59 -6.76 -0.96
N THR A 615 -8.78 -7.23 0.28
CA THR A 615 -7.77 -7.97 1.04
C THR A 615 -8.41 -8.92 2.06
N GLU A 616 -7.63 -9.82 2.63
CA GLU A 616 -8.02 -10.69 3.76
C GLU A 616 -7.20 -10.43 5.02
N ALA A 617 -6.24 -9.49 4.99
CA ALA A 617 -5.27 -9.22 6.05
C ALA A 617 -4.55 -10.48 6.59
N VAL A 618 -4.21 -11.41 5.70
CA VAL A 618 -3.51 -12.64 6.01
C VAL A 618 -2.14 -12.62 5.39
N GLY A 619 -1.09 -12.44 6.19
CA GLY A 619 0.28 -12.44 5.71
C GLY A 619 0.62 -13.72 4.97
N LYS A 620 1.35 -13.62 3.84
CA LYS A 620 1.81 -14.76 3.04
C LYS A 620 3.33 -14.90 3.08
N ALA A 621 4.04 -13.77 3.07
CA ALA A 621 5.49 -13.68 3.23
C ALA A 621 5.88 -13.29 4.67
N PHE A 622 7.18 -13.27 4.97
CA PHE A 622 7.71 -12.74 6.23
C PHE A 622 7.40 -11.24 6.35
N GLY A 623 6.64 -10.89 7.37
CA GLY A 623 6.28 -9.51 7.68
C GLY A 623 7.30 -8.83 8.60
N ARG A 624 7.54 -7.53 8.38
CA ARG A 624 8.40 -6.69 9.23
C ARG A 624 7.61 -5.97 10.31
N SER A 625 6.31 -5.75 10.10
CA SER A 625 5.39 -5.17 11.08
C SER A 625 4.73 -6.26 11.94
N MET A 626 4.50 -5.94 13.21
CA MET A 626 3.94 -6.89 14.20
C MET A 626 2.78 -6.30 15.01
N ASP A 627 2.34 -5.07 14.72
CA ASP A 627 1.53 -4.28 15.64
C ASP A 627 0.20 -4.92 16.02
N HIS A 628 -0.64 -5.26 15.06
CA HIS A 628 -2.00 -5.74 15.33
C HIS A 628 -2.09 -7.25 15.58
N ILE A 629 -1.02 -7.98 15.33
CA ILE A 629 -0.99 -9.45 15.35
C ILE A 629 0.05 -10.00 16.32
N ASP A 630 1.32 -10.14 15.91
CA ASP A 630 2.38 -10.71 16.76
C ASP A 630 2.52 -9.97 18.08
N ARG A 631 2.53 -8.65 18.07
CA ARG A 631 2.71 -7.80 19.25
C ARG A 631 1.55 -7.95 20.24
N LEU A 632 0.31 -8.03 19.76
CA LEU A 632 -0.84 -8.34 20.59
C LEU A 632 -0.81 -9.77 21.15
N ALA A 633 -0.31 -10.73 20.35
CA ALA A 633 -0.14 -12.10 20.86
C ALA A 633 0.83 -12.14 22.04
N GLN A 634 1.86 -11.28 22.07
CA GLN A 634 2.83 -11.23 23.17
C GLN A 634 2.22 -10.79 24.52
N LEU A 635 1.01 -10.20 24.53
CA LEU A 635 0.28 -9.98 25.77
C LEU A 635 -0.13 -11.28 26.48
N GLY A 636 -0.15 -12.42 25.79
CA GLY A 636 -0.52 -13.71 26.39
C GLY A 636 -1.84 -14.25 25.88
N MET A 637 -2.20 -13.98 24.64
CA MET A 637 -3.33 -14.56 23.93
C MET A 637 -2.87 -15.19 22.61
N ILE A 638 -3.72 -16.00 22.02
CA ILE A 638 -3.54 -16.46 20.63
C ILE A 638 -4.16 -15.42 19.72
N VAL A 639 -3.41 -15.01 18.70
CA VAL A 639 -3.96 -14.14 17.63
C VAL A 639 -4.11 -14.96 16.37
N MET A 640 -5.20 -14.78 15.65
CA MET A 640 -5.54 -15.44 14.41
C MET A 640 -5.83 -14.43 13.34
N THR A 641 -5.27 -14.63 12.14
CA THR A 641 -5.78 -14.04 10.90
C THR A 641 -6.23 -15.17 9.97
N VAL A 642 -7.34 -15.00 9.28
CA VAL A 642 -7.86 -16.02 8.36
C VAL A 642 -8.68 -15.35 7.25
N GLY A 643 -8.57 -15.89 6.03
CA GLY A 643 -9.40 -15.47 4.91
C GLY A 643 -10.89 -15.80 5.10
N ASN A 644 -11.71 -15.28 4.22
CA ASN A 644 -13.14 -15.58 4.13
C ASN A 644 -13.63 -15.52 2.68
N ARG A 645 -14.71 -16.19 2.38
CA ARG A 645 -15.35 -16.03 1.08
C ARG A 645 -15.79 -14.58 0.89
N GLY A 646 -15.59 -14.05 -0.30
CA GLY A 646 -15.75 -12.62 -0.58
C GLY A 646 -14.51 -11.77 -0.24
N GLY A 647 -13.40 -12.42 0.13
CA GLY A 647 -12.14 -11.78 0.45
C GLY A 647 -11.28 -11.47 -0.78
N HIS A 648 -9.98 -11.69 -0.67
CA HIS A 648 -8.95 -11.27 -1.61
C HIS A 648 -9.25 -11.59 -3.10
N PRO A 649 -8.99 -10.65 -4.04
CA PRO A 649 -9.27 -10.82 -5.47
C PRO A 649 -8.45 -11.91 -6.16
N SER A 650 -7.28 -12.29 -5.63
CA SER A 650 -6.37 -13.28 -6.22
C SER A 650 -6.90 -14.72 -6.21
N ARG A 651 -8.21 -14.88 -6.15
CA ARG A 651 -8.90 -16.16 -6.31
C ARG A 651 -9.93 -16.06 -7.46
N SER A 652 -10.79 -17.07 -7.61
CA SER A 652 -11.83 -17.00 -8.64
C SER A 652 -12.79 -15.83 -8.38
N LYS A 653 -13.36 -15.28 -9.44
CA LYS A 653 -14.39 -14.24 -9.36
C LYS A 653 -15.57 -14.66 -8.46
N TRP A 654 -15.91 -15.95 -8.42
CA TRP A 654 -16.94 -16.49 -7.54
C TRP A 654 -16.58 -16.37 -6.05
N TYR A 655 -15.33 -16.69 -5.70
CA TYR A 655 -14.86 -16.54 -4.34
C TYR A 655 -14.84 -15.06 -3.94
N HIS A 656 -14.24 -14.22 -4.77
CA HIS A 656 -14.08 -12.80 -4.52
C HIS A 656 -15.43 -12.06 -4.40
N ASN A 657 -16.39 -12.37 -5.26
CA ASN A 657 -17.69 -11.71 -5.27
C ASN A 657 -18.74 -12.37 -4.36
N TYR A 658 -18.37 -13.30 -3.50
CA TYR A 658 -19.33 -13.99 -2.62
C TYR A 658 -20.14 -13.02 -1.75
N GLY A 659 -19.51 -11.94 -1.29
CA GLY A 659 -20.14 -10.90 -0.46
C GLY A 659 -20.79 -9.76 -1.25
N TYR A 660 -20.77 -9.76 -2.57
CA TYR A 660 -21.32 -8.68 -3.38
C TYR A 660 -22.80 -8.45 -3.07
N GLY A 661 -23.14 -7.22 -2.64
CA GLY A 661 -24.49 -6.86 -2.21
C GLY A 661 -24.80 -7.13 -0.73
N ASN A 662 -23.92 -7.80 0.04
CA ASN A 662 -24.12 -8.08 1.47
C ASN A 662 -22.80 -8.12 2.25
N LEU A 663 -22.05 -7.03 2.29
CA LEU A 663 -20.75 -6.98 2.95
C LEU A 663 -20.83 -7.01 4.49
N ARG A 664 -21.96 -6.69 5.11
CA ARG A 664 -22.03 -6.69 6.58
C ARG A 664 -21.75 -8.07 7.18
N ASP A 665 -22.37 -9.11 6.65
CA ASP A 665 -22.40 -10.43 7.28
C ASP A 665 -21.64 -11.52 6.52
N TYR A 666 -21.24 -11.28 5.26
CA TYR A 666 -20.78 -12.30 4.34
C TYR A 666 -19.60 -13.15 4.83
N GLY A 667 -18.65 -12.57 5.56
CA GLY A 667 -17.45 -13.24 6.03
C GLY A 667 -17.54 -13.72 7.49
N LEU A 668 -18.57 -13.35 8.26
CA LEU A 668 -18.62 -13.60 9.70
C LEU A 668 -18.80 -15.08 10.05
N ALA A 669 -19.58 -15.82 9.28
CA ALA A 669 -19.76 -17.26 9.48
C ALA A 669 -18.45 -18.02 9.26
N ASP A 670 -17.69 -17.65 8.23
CA ASP A 670 -16.38 -18.23 7.92
C ASP A 670 -15.37 -17.97 9.07
N LYS A 671 -15.34 -16.75 9.59
CA LYS A 671 -14.51 -16.33 10.73
C LYS A 671 -14.81 -17.16 11.97
N LYS A 672 -16.09 -17.26 12.33
CA LYS A 672 -16.55 -18.06 13.46
C LYS A 672 -16.20 -19.55 13.27
N ALA A 673 -16.47 -20.13 12.10
CA ALA A 673 -16.18 -21.53 11.80
C ALA A 673 -14.69 -21.83 11.86
N ALA A 674 -13.83 -20.90 11.43
CA ALA A 674 -12.38 -21.03 11.54
C ALA A 674 -11.92 -21.08 13.00
N ALA A 675 -12.44 -20.21 13.86
CA ALA A 675 -12.13 -20.20 15.29
C ALA A 675 -12.55 -21.51 15.97
N GLU A 676 -13.74 -22.03 15.66
CA GLU A 676 -14.25 -23.30 16.20
C GLU A 676 -13.35 -24.49 15.77
N GLN A 677 -13.01 -24.58 14.48
CA GLN A 677 -12.14 -25.66 13.99
C GLN A 677 -10.73 -25.61 14.60
N LEU A 678 -10.20 -24.39 14.85
CA LEU A 678 -8.91 -24.27 15.52
C LEU A 678 -8.96 -24.67 16.98
N ALA A 679 -10.04 -24.33 17.68
CA ALA A 679 -10.25 -24.75 19.09
C ALA A 679 -10.40 -26.27 19.21
N ASP A 680 -11.09 -26.91 18.26
CA ASP A 680 -11.20 -28.39 18.21
C ASP A 680 -9.84 -29.04 17.93
N ARG A 681 -9.02 -28.41 17.09
CA ARG A 681 -7.66 -28.91 16.72
C ARG A 681 -6.64 -28.68 17.83
N TYR A 682 -6.77 -27.57 18.54
CA TYR A 682 -5.76 -27.11 19.52
C TYR A 682 -6.39 -26.89 20.90
N PRO A 683 -6.25 -27.85 21.85
CA PRO A 683 -6.85 -27.77 23.19
C PRO A 683 -6.43 -26.54 24.01
N PHE A 684 -5.31 -25.90 23.68
CA PHE A 684 -4.83 -24.69 24.32
C PHE A 684 -5.65 -23.43 23.95
N ILE A 685 -6.58 -23.49 23.00
CA ILE A 685 -7.48 -22.37 22.65
C ILE A 685 -8.75 -22.44 23.51
N ASP A 686 -9.08 -21.32 24.14
CA ASP A 686 -10.33 -21.20 24.91
C ASP A 686 -11.44 -20.56 24.05
N ILE A 687 -12.24 -21.38 23.41
CA ILE A 687 -13.35 -20.95 22.54
C ILE A 687 -14.42 -20.12 23.26
N ASN A 688 -14.44 -20.11 24.62
CA ASN A 688 -15.33 -19.27 25.40
C ASN A 688 -14.80 -17.85 25.61
N ARG A 689 -13.55 -17.58 25.22
CA ARG A 689 -12.89 -16.28 25.30
C ARG A 689 -12.35 -15.88 23.94
N VAL A 690 -13.26 -15.53 23.02
CA VAL A 690 -12.93 -15.06 21.67
C VAL A 690 -13.18 -13.57 21.56
N GLY A 691 -12.17 -12.82 21.15
CA GLY A 691 -12.23 -11.41 20.83
C GLY A 691 -12.02 -11.18 19.33
N ILE A 692 -12.28 -9.95 18.89
CA ILE A 692 -12.10 -9.54 17.49
C ILE A 692 -11.65 -8.07 17.44
N HIS A 693 -10.80 -7.75 16.47
CA HIS A 693 -10.19 -6.44 16.32
C HIS A 693 -9.93 -6.11 14.86
N GLY A 694 -10.08 -4.86 14.49
CA GLY A 694 -9.72 -4.36 13.18
C GLY A 694 -9.97 -2.87 13.03
N HIS A 695 -9.31 -2.31 12.03
CA HIS A 695 -9.35 -0.90 11.65
C HIS A 695 -10.24 -0.73 10.40
N SER A 696 -10.88 0.43 10.21
CA SER A 696 -11.64 0.78 9.01
C SER A 696 -12.71 -0.26 8.65
N GLY A 697 -12.63 -0.93 7.50
CA GLY A 697 -13.45 -2.12 7.18
C GLY A 697 -13.36 -3.21 8.24
N GLY A 698 -12.21 -3.39 8.89
CA GLY A 698 -12.01 -4.28 10.03
C GLY A 698 -12.77 -3.82 11.28
N GLY A 699 -12.84 -2.52 11.53
CA GLY A 699 -13.67 -1.94 12.57
C GLY A 699 -15.17 -2.17 12.32
N PHE A 700 -15.59 -2.03 11.08
CA PHE A 700 -16.94 -2.38 10.63
C PHE A 700 -17.27 -3.86 10.92
N MET A 701 -16.40 -4.78 10.48
CA MET A 701 -16.60 -6.23 10.69
C MET A 701 -16.51 -6.61 12.17
N SER A 702 -15.58 -6.04 12.94
CA SER A 702 -15.44 -6.32 14.38
C SER A 702 -16.72 -5.98 15.14
N THR A 703 -17.34 -4.84 14.83
CA THR A 703 -18.64 -4.48 15.39
C THR A 703 -19.75 -5.40 14.89
N ALA A 704 -19.81 -5.69 13.59
CA ALA A 704 -20.81 -6.58 13.02
C ALA A 704 -20.75 -7.96 13.69
N ALA A 705 -19.56 -8.52 13.93
CA ALA A 705 -19.36 -9.78 14.62
C ALA A 705 -19.98 -9.80 16.03
N MET A 706 -19.79 -8.73 16.81
CA MET A 706 -20.37 -8.57 18.14
C MET A 706 -21.91 -8.49 18.14
N LEU A 707 -22.49 -8.02 17.04
CA LEU A 707 -23.92 -7.80 16.89
C LEU A 707 -24.65 -8.98 16.24
N VAL A 708 -23.97 -9.72 15.35
CA VAL A 708 -24.51 -10.92 14.66
C VAL A 708 -24.32 -12.18 15.50
N TYR A 709 -23.14 -12.32 16.14
CA TYR A 709 -22.80 -13.45 17.01
C TYR A 709 -22.51 -13.01 18.45
N PRO A 710 -23.49 -12.39 19.17
CA PRO A 710 -23.25 -11.76 20.47
C PRO A 710 -22.91 -12.74 21.60
N ASP A 711 -23.21 -14.03 21.41
CA ASP A 711 -22.87 -15.10 22.35
C ASP A 711 -21.52 -15.75 22.05
N PHE A 712 -20.90 -15.47 20.87
CA PHE A 712 -19.61 -16.02 20.49
C PHE A 712 -18.48 -15.04 20.78
N PHE A 713 -18.49 -13.85 20.16
CA PHE A 713 -17.49 -12.82 20.38
C PHE A 713 -17.74 -12.08 21.70
N LYS A 714 -16.75 -12.06 22.59
CA LYS A 714 -16.88 -11.50 23.94
C LYS A 714 -16.38 -10.08 24.06
N VAL A 715 -15.32 -9.74 23.32
CA VAL A 715 -14.64 -8.44 23.35
C VAL A 715 -14.32 -8.00 21.93
N ALA A 716 -14.58 -6.76 21.61
CA ALA A 716 -14.13 -6.16 20.35
C ALA A 716 -13.51 -4.78 20.57
N VAL A 717 -12.47 -4.50 19.78
CA VAL A 717 -11.96 -3.15 19.55
C VAL A 717 -12.19 -2.82 18.08
N SER A 718 -12.93 -1.75 17.83
CA SER A 718 -13.38 -1.33 16.51
C SER A 718 -12.84 0.06 16.21
N GLU A 719 -11.86 0.13 15.33
CA GLU A 719 -11.16 1.37 14.98
C GLU A 719 -11.76 1.97 13.71
N SER A 720 -12.09 3.24 13.72
CA SER A 720 -12.56 4.04 12.58
C SER A 720 -13.52 3.33 11.61
N GLY A 721 -14.43 2.49 12.16
CA GLY A 721 -15.27 1.61 11.34
C GLY A 721 -16.38 2.34 10.57
N ASN A 722 -16.59 1.97 9.32
CA ASN A 722 -17.64 2.48 8.44
C ASN A 722 -19.01 1.83 8.74
N HIS A 723 -19.52 2.01 9.95
CA HIS A 723 -20.71 1.34 10.51
C HIS A 723 -22.03 1.62 9.78
N ASP A 724 -22.09 2.71 9.03
CA ASP A 724 -23.22 3.09 8.17
C ASP A 724 -22.70 3.41 6.76
N ASN A 725 -22.57 2.41 5.92
CA ASN A 725 -22.06 2.57 4.56
C ASN A 725 -22.94 3.43 3.63
N ALA A 726 -24.10 3.89 4.09
CA ALA A 726 -24.88 4.90 3.34
C ALA A 726 -24.32 6.32 3.50
N ILE A 727 -23.37 6.54 4.43
CA ILE A 727 -22.66 7.80 4.62
C ILE A 727 -21.15 7.66 4.45
N TYR A 728 -20.69 6.54 3.87
CA TYR A 728 -19.31 6.33 3.45
C TYR A 728 -19.12 6.76 1.99
N ASN A 729 -17.91 6.81 1.47
CA ASN A 729 -17.66 7.28 0.12
C ASN A 729 -18.29 6.38 -0.95
N ARG A 730 -18.73 7.01 -2.06
CA ARG A 730 -19.37 6.32 -3.18
C ARG A 730 -18.49 5.24 -3.79
N TRP A 731 -17.22 5.55 -4.02
CA TRP A 731 -16.28 4.73 -4.75
C TRP A 731 -16.17 3.33 -4.18
N TRP A 732 -15.92 3.25 -2.87
CA TRP A 732 -15.86 1.97 -2.18
C TRP A 732 -17.24 1.33 -2.01
N SER A 733 -18.21 2.10 -1.57
CA SER A 733 -19.53 1.56 -1.21
C SER A 733 -20.31 1.03 -2.43
N GLU A 734 -20.37 1.79 -3.53
CA GLU A 734 -21.08 1.36 -4.74
C GLU A 734 -20.34 0.23 -5.47
N LYS A 735 -19.00 0.20 -5.42
CA LYS A 735 -18.19 -0.87 -6.00
C LYS A 735 -18.48 -2.22 -5.34
N HIS A 736 -18.36 -2.27 -4.04
CA HIS A 736 -18.36 -3.55 -3.31
C HIS A 736 -19.75 -4.01 -2.88
N HIS A 737 -20.65 -3.10 -2.54
CA HIS A 737 -22.03 -3.45 -2.25
C HIS A 737 -22.89 -3.54 -3.50
N GLY A 738 -22.48 -2.91 -4.58
CA GLY A 738 -23.27 -2.74 -5.78
C GLY A 738 -24.27 -1.58 -5.69
N VAL A 739 -24.51 -0.96 -6.81
CA VAL A 739 -25.55 0.04 -7.02
C VAL A 739 -26.42 -0.37 -8.18
N LYS A 740 -27.73 -0.13 -8.10
CA LYS A 740 -28.67 -0.45 -9.15
C LYS A 740 -28.95 0.77 -10.01
N GLU A 741 -28.51 0.73 -11.26
CA GLU A 741 -28.91 1.72 -12.27
C GLU A 741 -30.38 1.49 -12.65
N VAL A 742 -31.16 2.55 -12.62
CA VAL A 742 -32.59 2.57 -12.98
C VAL A 742 -32.83 3.65 -14.00
N VAL A 743 -33.36 3.27 -15.15
CA VAL A 743 -33.76 4.19 -16.20
C VAL A 743 -35.28 4.34 -16.16
N SER A 744 -35.77 5.56 -16.00
CA SER A 744 -37.20 5.89 -16.00
C SER A 744 -37.78 5.79 -17.41
N ASP A 745 -39.11 5.77 -17.53
CA ASP A 745 -39.83 5.80 -18.82
C ASP A 745 -39.51 7.07 -19.65
N LYS A 746 -39.02 8.12 -18.99
CA LYS A 746 -38.58 9.37 -19.63
C LYS A 746 -37.10 9.37 -20.05
N GLY A 747 -36.39 8.26 -19.80
CA GLY A 747 -34.96 8.14 -20.09
C GLY A 747 -34.03 8.72 -19.03
N ASP A 748 -34.55 9.20 -17.90
CA ASP A 748 -33.72 9.69 -16.81
C ASP A 748 -33.08 8.52 -16.04
N THR A 749 -31.77 8.59 -15.85
CA THR A 749 -31.02 7.56 -15.10
C THR A 749 -30.81 8.00 -13.65
N SER A 750 -31.08 7.08 -12.72
CA SER A 750 -30.83 7.20 -11.30
C SER A 750 -30.13 5.96 -10.76
N PHE A 751 -29.55 6.08 -9.58
CA PHE A 751 -28.80 5.01 -8.93
C PHE A 751 -29.37 4.73 -7.54
N LEU A 752 -29.81 3.49 -7.31
CA LEU A 752 -30.38 3.06 -6.04
C LEU A 752 -29.34 2.27 -5.26
N TYR A 753 -29.07 2.70 -4.06
CA TYR A 753 -28.15 2.06 -3.12
C TYR A 753 -28.89 1.75 -1.81
N SER A 754 -28.73 0.53 -1.32
CA SER A 754 -29.27 0.10 -0.03
C SER A 754 -28.40 -1.02 0.54
N ILE A 755 -27.97 -0.84 1.77
CA ILE A 755 -27.18 -1.83 2.52
C ILE A 755 -27.65 -1.85 3.99
N GLU A 756 -27.64 -3.02 4.63
CA GLU A 756 -27.86 -3.16 6.06
C GLU A 756 -26.74 -2.52 6.88
N LYS A 757 -27.06 -1.94 8.02
CA LYS A 757 -26.15 -1.13 8.82
C LYS A 757 -25.93 -1.72 10.20
N ASN A 758 -24.74 -1.56 10.78
CA ASN A 758 -24.47 -1.98 12.16
C ASN A 758 -25.40 -1.34 13.19
N PRO A 759 -25.75 -0.03 13.13
CA PRO A 759 -26.70 0.59 14.06
C PRO A 759 -28.06 -0.13 14.19
N GLU A 760 -28.53 -0.80 13.13
CA GLU A 760 -29.82 -1.54 13.13
C GLU A 760 -29.80 -2.74 14.08
N LEU A 761 -28.62 -3.29 14.35
CA LEU A 761 -28.41 -4.43 15.25
C LEU A 761 -27.95 -4.05 16.66
N ALA A 762 -27.88 -2.78 17.00
CA ALA A 762 -27.34 -2.28 18.28
C ALA A 762 -27.94 -2.99 19.52
N LYS A 763 -29.22 -3.35 19.45
CA LYS A 763 -29.93 -4.08 20.54
C LYS A 763 -29.31 -5.44 20.88
N ASN A 764 -28.56 -6.04 19.96
CA ASN A 764 -27.99 -7.38 20.12
C ASN A 764 -26.70 -7.39 20.95
N LEU A 765 -26.04 -6.26 21.17
CA LEU A 765 -24.77 -6.20 21.89
C LEU A 765 -24.89 -6.85 23.29
N LYS A 766 -24.03 -7.81 23.58
CA LYS A 766 -23.89 -8.48 24.87
C LYS A 766 -22.49 -8.35 25.47
N GLY A 767 -21.44 -8.41 24.65
CA GLY A 767 -20.05 -8.36 25.06
C GLY A 767 -19.52 -6.94 25.31
N ARG A 768 -18.20 -6.81 25.40
CA ARG A 768 -17.47 -5.56 25.60
C ARG A 768 -17.04 -5.00 24.24
N LEU A 769 -17.41 -3.75 23.97
CA LEU A 769 -17.10 -3.06 22.72
C LEU A 769 -16.41 -1.73 23.03
N LEU A 770 -15.20 -1.56 22.50
CA LEU A 770 -14.49 -0.29 22.41
C LEU A 770 -14.61 0.23 20.98
N LEU A 771 -15.16 1.43 20.83
CA LEU A 771 -15.21 2.17 19.58
C LEU A 771 -14.15 3.26 19.60
N SER A 772 -13.51 3.55 18.44
CA SER A 772 -12.64 4.70 18.30
C SER A 772 -12.83 5.39 16.94
N THR A 773 -12.50 6.65 16.88
CA THR A 773 -12.46 7.46 15.65
C THR A 773 -11.61 8.70 15.86
N GLY A 774 -10.95 9.19 14.79
CA GLY A 774 -10.39 10.54 14.78
C GLY A 774 -11.49 11.58 14.61
N ASP A 775 -11.39 12.72 15.27
CA ASP A 775 -12.43 13.77 15.19
C ASP A 775 -12.42 14.52 13.84
N ILE A 776 -11.29 14.46 13.11
CA ILE A 776 -11.15 15.04 11.78
C ILE A 776 -10.94 13.98 10.69
N ASP A 777 -11.41 12.77 10.93
CA ASP A 777 -11.40 11.70 9.92
C ASP A 777 -12.27 12.11 8.73
N ASN A 778 -11.64 12.39 7.60
CA ASN A 778 -12.31 12.81 6.37
C ASN A 778 -12.44 11.67 5.34
N ASN A 779 -11.95 10.48 5.67
CA ASN A 779 -12.19 9.24 4.94
C ASN A 779 -13.45 8.54 5.49
N VAL A 780 -13.35 7.87 6.63
CA VAL A 780 -14.52 7.33 7.34
C VAL A 780 -15.03 8.35 8.34
N HIS A 781 -15.91 9.21 7.89
CA HIS A 781 -16.42 10.33 8.67
C HIS A 781 -16.87 9.91 10.08
N PRO A 782 -16.50 10.64 11.16
CA PRO A 782 -16.82 10.30 12.56
C PRO A 782 -18.31 10.05 12.82
N GLY A 783 -19.16 10.58 11.95
CA GLY A 783 -20.59 10.29 11.94
C GLY A 783 -20.95 8.80 11.91
N ASN A 784 -20.07 7.95 11.32
CA ASN A 784 -20.25 6.50 11.36
C ASN A 784 -20.26 5.95 12.80
N THR A 785 -19.23 6.31 13.55
CA THR A 785 -19.10 5.91 14.97
C THR A 785 -20.16 6.57 15.85
N ILE A 786 -20.47 7.85 15.62
CA ILE A 786 -21.47 8.60 16.38
C ILE A 786 -22.89 8.02 16.18
N ARG A 787 -23.27 7.65 14.94
CA ARG A 787 -24.57 7.00 14.66
C ARG A 787 -24.70 5.64 15.34
N LEU A 788 -23.62 4.86 15.37
CA LEU A 788 -23.61 3.59 16.10
C LEU A 788 -23.72 3.82 17.60
N ALA A 789 -22.98 4.78 18.16
CA ALA A 789 -23.06 5.16 19.57
C ALA A 789 -24.49 5.59 19.97
N ASP A 790 -25.16 6.44 19.18
CA ASP A 790 -26.54 6.84 19.36
C ASP A 790 -27.51 5.63 19.40
N ALA A 791 -27.33 4.70 18.44
CA ALA A 791 -28.13 3.49 18.39
C ALA A 791 -27.91 2.57 19.62
N LEU A 792 -26.68 2.42 20.08
CA LEU A 792 -26.33 1.66 21.27
C LEU A 792 -26.94 2.30 22.54
N ILE A 793 -26.87 3.62 22.69
CA ILE A 793 -27.47 4.36 23.80
C ILE A 793 -28.98 4.17 23.78
N LYS A 794 -29.64 4.34 22.64
CA LYS A 794 -31.10 4.14 22.50
C LYS A 794 -31.53 2.69 22.79
N ALA A 795 -30.67 1.73 22.51
CA ALA A 795 -30.86 0.32 22.85
C ALA A 795 -30.48 0.00 24.31
N ASN A 796 -30.10 0.99 25.11
CA ASN A 796 -29.66 0.84 26.51
C ASN A 796 -28.47 -0.12 26.68
N LYS A 797 -27.50 -0.06 25.74
CA LYS A 797 -26.27 -0.87 25.74
C LYS A 797 -25.10 -0.07 26.29
N ARG A 798 -24.20 -0.75 27.01
CA ARG A 798 -22.95 -0.16 27.50
C ARG A 798 -21.81 -0.50 26.53
N PHE A 799 -21.02 0.51 26.22
CA PHE A 799 -19.83 0.43 25.36
C PHE A 799 -18.85 1.49 25.82
N ASP A 800 -17.62 1.38 25.36
CA ASP A 800 -16.57 2.37 25.56
C ASP A 800 -16.31 3.11 24.23
N LEU A 801 -15.92 4.38 24.34
CA LEU A 801 -15.63 5.22 23.18
C LEU A 801 -14.36 6.04 23.43
N VAL A 802 -13.40 5.98 22.51
CA VAL A 802 -12.21 6.84 22.47
C VAL A 802 -12.29 7.74 21.24
N LEU A 803 -12.38 9.04 21.47
CA LEU A 803 -12.19 10.04 20.44
C LEU A 803 -10.73 10.46 20.44
N LEU A 804 -10.08 10.45 19.28
CA LEU A 804 -8.68 10.85 19.10
C LEU A 804 -8.62 12.26 18.48
N PRO A 805 -8.38 13.30 19.30
CA PRO A 805 -8.45 14.68 18.82
C PRO A 805 -7.35 15.03 17.84
N GLY A 806 -7.71 15.74 16.78
CA GLY A 806 -6.77 16.15 15.72
C GLY A 806 -6.28 15.00 14.83
N GLN A 807 -6.90 13.80 14.95
CA GLN A 807 -6.50 12.66 14.15
C GLN A 807 -7.43 12.45 12.96
N ARG A 808 -6.82 12.06 11.83
CA ARG A 808 -7.49 11.54 10.65
C ARG A 808 -7.65 10.02 10.75
N HIS A 809 -7.86 9.35 9.65
CA HIS A 809 -8.21 7.93 9.61
C HIS A 809 -7.16 7.01 10.27
N ALA A 810 -5.89 7.18 9.98
CA ALA A 810 -4.79 6.31 10.43
C ALA A 810 -4.18 6.66 11.80
N TYR A 811 -4.75 7.59 12.57
CA TYR A 811 -4.31 8.03 13.90
C TYR A 811 -2.86 8.56 14.01
N ALA A 812 -2.10 8.56 12.95
CA ALA A 812 -0.75 9.12 12.82
C ALA A 812 0.12 8.98 14.10
N ASN A 813 0.45 10.10 14.75
CA ASN A 813 1.27 10.11 15.96
C ASN A 813 0.60 9.53 17.22
N MET A 814 -0.70 9.18 17.16
CA MET A 814 -1.42 8.52 18.26
C MET A 814 -1.57 7.00 18.08
N THR A 815 -1.01 6.40 17.02
CA THR A 815 -1.08 4.96 16.77
C THR A 815 -0.55 4.15 17.94
N GLU A 816 0.62 4.50 18.48
CA GLU A 816 1.21 3.80 19.62
C GLU A 816 0.39 3.99 20.91
N TYR A 817 -0.15 5.20 21.16
CA TYR A 817 -1.09 5.42 22.26
C TYR A 817 -2.31 4.51 22.13
N PHE A 818 -2.89 4.42 20.95
CA PHE A 818 -4.10 3.62 20.74
C PHE A 818 -3.79 2.11 20.79
N PHE A 819 -2.60 1.66 20.33
CA PHE A 819 -2.15 0.28 20.52
C PHE A 819 -2.21 -0.12 22.01
N TRP A 820 -1.69 0.71 22.92
CA TRP A 820 -1.75 0.41 24.35
C TRP A 820 -3.16 0.47 24.94
N ARG A 821 -4.04 1.32 24.41
CA ARG A 821 -5.48 1.31 24.77
C ARG A 821 -6.15 -0.01 24.36
N THR A 822 -5.83 -0.51 23.19
CA THR A 822 -6.27 -1.82 22.67
C THR A 822 -5.73 -2.95 23.54
N ALA A 823 -4.44 -2.92 23.87
CA ALA A 823 -3.79 -3.89 24.74
C ALA A 823 -4.43 -3.93 26.14
N ASP A 824 -4.71 -2.78 26.75
CA ASP A 824 -5.41 -2.69 28.05
C ASP A 824 -6.82 -3.29 27.98
N TYR A 825 -7.53 -3.03 26.89
CA TYR A 825 -8.91 -3.50 26.73
C TYR A 825 -8.97 -5.03 26.62
N PHE A 826 -8.12 -5.62 25.80
CA PHE A 826 -8.02 -7.08 25.70
C PHE A 826 -7.43 -7.73 26.96
N SER A 827 -6.44 -7.11 27.59
CA SER A 827 -5.89 -7.62 28.84
C SER A 827 -6.96 -7.75 29.91
N ARG A 828 -7.76 -6.70 30.10
CA ARG A 828 -8.79 -6.65 31.13
C ARG A 828 -9.97 -7.57 30.83
N TYR A 829 -10.53 -7.46 29.62
CA TYR A 829 -11.83 -8.05 29.32
C TYR A 829 -11.75 -9.40 28.59
N LEU A 830 -10.64 -9.72 27.94
CA LEU A 830 -10.46 -10.99 27.22
C LEU A 830 -9.50 -11.94 27.93
N ILE A 831 -8.31 -11.47 28.33
CA ILE A 831 -7.35 -12.26 29.10
C ILE A 831 -7.86 -12.46 30.52
N GLY A 832 -8.51 -11.44 31.11
CA GLY A 832 -9.01 -11.46 32.49
C GLY A 832 -7.96 -10.98 33.50
N ASP A 833 -7.01 -10.15 33.07
CA ASP A 833 -6.05 -9.52 33.97
C ASP A 833 -6.61 -8.21 34.54
N GLU A 834 -7.22 -8.29 35.72
CA GLU A 834 -7.78 -7.15 36.42
C GLU A 834 -6.76 -6.32 37.22
N THR A 835 -5.49 -6.60 37.07
CA THR A 835 -4.43 -5.87 37.77
C THR A 835 -4.42 -4.40 37.29
N GLU A 836 -4.68 -3.48 38.22
CA GLU A 836 -4.49 -2.04 37.93
C GLU A 836 -3.03 -1.78 37.62
N ARG A 837 -2.79 -1.09 36.54
CA ARG A 837 -1.45 -0.68 36.14
C ARG A 837 -1.39 0.84 36.10
N PRO A 838 -0.31 1.44 36.62
CA PRO A 838 -0.09 2.84 36.33
C PRO A 838 0.04 2.99 34.80
N VAL A 839 -0.87 3.78 34.23
CA VAL A 839 -0.88 4.08 32.80
C VAL A 839 0.25 5.09 32.54
N ASN A 840 1.48 4.65 32.58
CA ASN A 840 2.61 5.47 32.16
C ASN A 840 3.10 4.99 30.79
N ILE A 841 2.30 5.28 29.78
CA ILE A 841 2.67 5.09 28.37
C ILE A 841 3.98 5.81 28.07
N GLU A 842 4.23 6.95 28.70
CA GLU A 842 5.49 7.70 28.61
C GLU A 842 6.72 6.89 29.04
N GLU A 843 6.63 6.02 30.03
CA GLU A 843 7.77 5.17 30.40
C GLU A 843 8.09 4.13 29.34
N MET A 844 7.05 3.59 28.71
CA MET A 844 7.21 2.68 27.58
C MET A 844 7.77 3.41 26.34
N ASP A 845 7.42 4.68 26.17
CA ASP A 845 7.81 5.52 25.03
C ASP A 845 9.10 6.31 25.25
N ARG A 846 9.49 6.65 26.48
CA ARG A 846 10.76 7.37 26.79
C ARG A 846 12.00 6.66 26.25
N GLU A 847 12.03 5.35 26.24
CA GLU A 847 13.08 4.61 25.55
C GLU A 847 13.07 4.89 24.04
N GLN A 848 11.92 5.26 23.48
CA GLN A 848 11.75 5.56 22.06
C GLN A 848 12.26 6.96 21.72
N GLU A 849 12.01 7.98 22.55
CA GLU A 849 12.46 9.35 22.32
C GLU A 849 13.97 9.51 22.50
N GLN A 850 14.57 8.87 23.50
CA GLN A 850 16.01 8.90 23.71
C GLN A 850 16.81 8.24 22.59
N VAL A 851 16.19 7.33 21.86
CA VAL A 851 16.79 6.65 20.70
C VAL A 851 16.59 7.46 19.41
N GLY A 852 15.50 8.16 19.26
CA GLY A 852 15.25 9.06 18.12
C GLY A 852 16.30 10.18 18.03
N ASN A 853 16.78 10.68 19.16
CA ASN A 853 17.84 11.70 19.22
C ASN A 853 19.25 11.18 18.92
N LYS A 854 19.51 9.88 19.04
CA LYS A 854 20.82 9.29 18.71
C LYS A 854 20.96 8.83 17.25
N ASN A 855 19.87 8.63 16.53
CA ASN A 855 19.85 8.07 15.17
C ASN A 855 19.25 9.00 14.10
N ALA A 856 19.25 10.30 14.28
CA ALA A 856 18.93 11.28 13.24
C ALA A 856 19.89 11.25 12.02
N GLY A 857 20.76 10.24 11.93
CA GLY A 857 21.71 10.01 10.86
C GLY A 857 21.45 8.82 9.95
N GLY A 858 20.34 8.12 10.07
CA GLY A 858 20.05 6.97 9.21
C GLY A 858 18.54 6.83 8.99
N GLY A 859 18.03 7.45 7.94
CA GLY A 859 16.63 7.34 7.57
C GLY A 859 16.26 5.90 7.24
N ARG A 860 15.53 5.25 8.14
CA ARG A 860 14.62 4.16 7.82
C ARG A 860 13.22 4.67 8.15
N THR A 861 12.41 4.83 7.15
CA THR A 861 10.99 4.66 7.36
C THR A 861 10.76 3.19 7.69
N PRO A 862 10.03 2.84 8.70
CA PRO A 862 9.36 1.56 8.70
C PRO A 862 8.60 1.51 7.37
N ASP A 863 8.80 0.44 6.58
CA ASP A 863 7.69 -0.04 5.79
C ASP A 863 6.65 -0.43 6.85
N GLY A 864 5.88 0.54 7.31
CA GLY A 864 4.61 0.22 7.91
C GLY A 864 3.90 -0.56 6.81
N ASP A 865 3.50 -1.78 7.10
CA ASP A 865 2.19 -2.20 6.71
C ASP A 865 1.26 -1.19 7.40
N ASP A 866 1.39 0.09 7.04
CA ASP A 866 0.24 0.91 6.96
C ASP A 866 -0.60 0.13 5.95
N ASP A 867 -1.51 -0.66 6.50
CA ASP A 867 -2.81 -0.88 5.91
C ASP A 867 -3.40 0.53 5.69
N GLU A 868 -2.61 1.44 5.09
CA GLU A 868 -3.20 2.49 4.33
C GLU A 868 -4.05 1.75 3.36
N ASP A 869 -5.32 1.84 3.65
CA ASP A 869 -6.35 1.65 2.68
C ASP A 869 -5.78 2.11 1.35
N ASP A 870 -5.04 1.22 0.70
CA ASP A 870 -4.96 1.22 -0.73
C ASP A 870 -6.41 0.92 -1.17
N ASP A 871 -7.30 1.86 -0.86
CA ASP A 871 -8.45 2.17 -1.69
C ASP A 871 -7.86 2.63 -3.03
N GLY A 872 -6.72 1.98 -3.36
CA GLY A 872 -6.15 2.03 -4.64
C GLY A 872 -7.15 1.47 -5.62
N ASP A 873 -7.95 2.31 -6.11
CA ASP A 873 -8.18 2.33 -7.53
C ASP A 873 -6.81 2.40 -8.17
N ASP A 874 -6.09 1.26 -8.21
CA ASP A 874 -5.05 1.07 -9.17
C ASP A 874 -5.70 1.21 -10.55
N GLU A 875 -5.54 2.35 -11.12
CA GLU A 875 -5.36 2.57 -12.53
C GLU A 875 -3.92 2.93 -12.80
#